data_1158c93f0e719a8db9c08d71d8e0c322
#
_entry.id   1158c93f0e719a8db9c08d71d8e0c322
#
_cell.length_a   1.000
_cell.length_b   1.000
_cell.length_c   1.000
_cell.angle_alpha   90.00
_cell.angle_beta   90.00
_cell.angle_gamma   90.00
#
_symmetry.space_group_name_H-M   'P 1'
#
loop_
_entity.id
_entity.type
_entity.pdbx_description
1 polymer ?
#
loop_
_entity_poly.entity_id
_entity_poly.type
_entity_poly.pdbx_seq_one_letter_code
_entity_poly.pdbx_strand_id
1 'polypeptide(L)'
;MNMKTLANKIFYIFLACTLAFGGCANIYEDTFEELKLDYTTFNLKQEGGEFAFMVYYDGDWTISLDKEVDWLELEKTSGKGITPVHIKFQENHLFQRTVNMTINGGGESKVIAITQKPAVATPIISFVEEGINLTNGAYRVKTQMKSNLSEIAIQSQQPTVSYDLGGEGWISNFVVEKMGDDYVVENGTAVYTYYIKFDITANQTGEERVATLSYILSDEEGNEYGHEVLIMQSTEDGKLIITENTIRGCKAKEYSEEISGGLERFDEDIVVEISDNDFIESAYVKDGRLYYTLTENTGTERRQAQITLTIEGSEASATITITQTEAGINAIYEISKPEDLLAWMKDGNNWSGEDLVMLLDNIDCAGVITSSNWSLMDFSGTFDGNNKTIDNFKIQKTGKVAFFNSIKENAIVKNLTFGSGCEVSTTEASTKVSAAMLATLVTGNATLENIVNYGKVTAGGSAAGSSNGTYLGGIATEFTSYGSATNCKNYGDITFCATIKPAKWTSLGGVFGQVARQTDKETEIKRNIIGCENYGTVKFDGVSNNKQSINIGGVIGGGSCALFQECKNFGTVLCETDEAADGGTNIGGIIGLSNADLCGMIKDCINGRQGDATAGQLINRGATTGEIRMGGAIAFVQNVAVTIEGCKNYGKITNEFETTAALTVGGVAGRILGKATENSISDCHNYGAVSAKSIAGDKKGGVGGILGVFYADNTSGIAQSVINLTSCSNNANVTLDGIGAGNCHVGGIAGGIVDGNATGSITGCTNNGDVRNGTTESTYTGKWIYTGGIIGQYGFATGKISGCTNTGTVINGVHSSATGGNIRIGGVAGNADCATFENNTNSGTVKDVSLSYSIDMGGILGRFNCGSASTMTNCNNTGNIVSENKFSGTASNAFVSMGGIIGRTTKTTLAMVNCSNNCTLENNNTALQNEIMGGILGYGASKISISNCSSKAVIINANAAAIRSGVFGGAWVAEFTVAGCSAGGKYADTVLNSGNYKDFCYGSGSTFKDTANISFAE
;
A
#
# COMPACT_ATOMS: atom_id res chain seq x y z
N MET A 1 37.56 30.27 -19.42
CA MET A 1 38.51 31.13 -20.15
C MET A 1 38.28 30.89 -21.62
N ASN A 2 37.70 31.87 -22.31
CA ASN A 2 37.02 31.75 -23.59
C ASN A 2 37.99 31.40 -24.74
N MET A 3 37.66 30.34 -25.52
CA MET A 3 38.46 29.91 -26.70
C MET A 3 38.70 31.01 -27.76
N LYS A 4 37.88 32.05 -27.81
CA LYS A 4 38.07 33.22 -28.66
C LYS A 4 39.32 34.06 -28.30
N THR A 5 39.79 33.99 -27.06
CA THR A 5 40.97 34.72 -26.60
C THR A 5 42.30 33.97 -26.92
N LEU A 6 42.22 32.65 -27.16
CA LEU A 6 43.40 31.86 -27.53
C LEU A 6 43.66 31.94 -29.05
N ALA A 7 42.63 31.98 -29.89
CA ALA A 7 42.73 32.12 -31.34
C ALA A 7 43.34 33.48 -31.74
N ASN A 8 42.97 34.58 -31.07
CA ASN A 8 43.55 35.91 -31.32
C ASN A 8 45.00 36.02 -30.84
N LYS A 9 45.47 35.29 -29.85
CA LYS A 9 46.85 35.29 -29.44
C LYS A 9 47.78 34.51 -30.38
N ILE A 10 47.28 33.48 -31.04
CA ILE A 10 48.01 32.71 -32.04
C ILE A 10 48.13 33.54 -33.34
N PHE A 11 47.12 34.29 -33.71
CA PHE A 11 47.15 35.20 -34.88
C PHE A 11 48.19 36.35 -34.74
N TYR A 12 48.36 36.94 -33.56
CA TYR A 12 49.36 37.94 -33.30
C TYR A 12 50.81 37.42 -33.20
N ILE A 13 50.99 36.16 -32.88
CA ILE A 13 52.30 35.52 -32.88
C ILE A 13 52.74 35.22 -34.30
N PHE A 14 51.87 34.87 -35.23
CA PHE A 14 52.24 34.69 -36.65
C PHE A 14 52.54 36.01 -37.35
N LEU A 15 51.84 37.08 -37.00
CA LEU A 15 52.06 38.42 -37.55
C LEU A 15 53.39 39.07 -37.02
N ALA A 16 53.79 38.68 -35.84
CA ALA A 16 55.07 39.20 -35.26
C ALA A 16 56.31 38.51 -35.80
N CYS A 17 56.19 37.28 -36.37
CA CYS A 17 57.30 36.58 -37.00
C CYS A 17 57.63 37.07 -38.42
N THR A 18 56.68 37.73 -39.10
CA THR A 18 56.88 38.28 -40.45
C THR A 18 57.54 39.65 -40.50
N LEU A 19 57.80 40.34 -39.37
CA LEU A 19 58.34 41.64 -39.26
C LEU A 19 59.82 41.66 -38.65
N ALA A 20 60.39 40.51 -38.35
CA ALA A 20 61.74 40.49 -37.68
C ALA A 20 62.89 39.93 -38.52
N PHE A 21 62.72 39.76 -39.83
CA PHE A 21 63.86 39.47 -40.71
C PHE A 21 64.05 40.53 -41.79
N GLY A 22 64.48 41.70 -41.34
CA GLY A 22 65.15 42.68 -42.19
C GLY A 22 66.63 42.67 -41.91
N GLY A 23 67.42 42.04 -42.76
CA GLY A 23 68.90 42.31 -42.84
C GLY A 23 69.75 41.13 -42.56
N CYS A 24 70.05 40.35 -43.61
CA CYS A 24 71.51 40.05 -43.95
C CYS A 24 71.50 39.28 -45.28
N ALA A 25 72.21 39.84 -46.17
CA ALA A 25 72.39 39.32 -47.53
C ALA A 25 73.16 37.99 -47.56
N ASN A 26 72.52 37.05 -48.16
CA ASN A 26 72.96 36.06 -49.14
C ASN A 26 71.67 35.12 -49.37
N ILE A 27 70.82 35.67 -50.16
CA ILE A 27 69.69 34.88 -50.68
C ILE A 27 70.27 34.08 -51.85
N TYR A 28 70.38 32.76 -51.60
CA TYR A 28 70.15 31.81 -52.69
C TYR A 28 68.67 32.01 -52.99
N GLU A 29 68.40 32.64 -54.18
CA GLU A 29 67.00 32.55 -54.76
C GLU A 29 66.83 31.11 -55.15
N ASP A 30 66.12 30.35 -54.35
CA ASP A 30 65.57 29.09 -54.75
C ASP A 30 64.60 29.45 -55.90
N THR A 31 65.06 29.28 -57.15
CA THR A 31 64.21 29.44 -58.34
C THR A 31 63.32 28.19 -58.41
N PHE A 32 62.10 28.40 -58.35
CA PHE A 32 61.10 27.34 -58.59
C PHE A 32 60.73 27.29 -60.06
N GLU A 33 61.62 26.74 -60.89
CA GLU A 33 61.36 26.53 -62.32
C GLU A 33 60.31 25.42 -62.58
N GLU A 34 60.09 24.49 -61.62
CA GLU A 34 59.05 23.45 -61.60
C GLU A 34 57.93 23.81 -60.66
N LEU A 35 56.69 23.50 -61.04
CA LEU A 35 55.49 23.74 -60.21
C LEU A 35 55.47 22.81 -58.99
N LYS A 36 55.57 23.37 -57.78
CA LYS A 36 55.48 22.64 -56.50
C LYS A 36 54.37 23.18 -55.65
N LEU A 37 53.72 22.28 -54.88
CA LEU A 37 52.64 22.56 -53.95
C LEU A 37 53.04 21.99 -52.57
N ASP A 38 52.66 22.65 -51.52
CA ASP A 38 52.86 22.16 -50.17
C ASP A 38 51.89 21.05 -49.78
N TYR A 39 50.79 20.91 -50.51
CA TYR A 39 49.78 19.86 -50.31
C TYR A 39 49.44 19.12 -51.63
N THR A 40 49.11 17.83 -51.45
CA THR A 40 48.63 16.97 -52.57
C THR A 40 47.15 16.56 -52.43
N THR A 41 46.60 16.69 -51.24
CA THR A 41 45.17 16.42 -50.93
C THR A 41 44.71 17.29 -49.73
N PHE A 42 43.46 17.65 -49.70
CA PHE A 42 42.83 18.30 -48.54
C PHE A 42 41.63 17.45 -48.08
N ASN A 43 41.68 17.03 -46.81
CA ASN A 43 40.57 16.40 -46.14
C ASN A 43 39.95 17.40 -45.16
N LEU A 44 38.82 17.98 -45.59
CA LEU A 44 38.15 19.05 -44.87
C LEU A 44 37.19 18.43 -43.82
N LYS A 45 36.99 19.16 -42.75
CA LYS A 45 35.99 18.83 -41.77
C LYS A 45 34.60 19.05 -42.34
N GLN A 46 33.57 18.51 -41.70
CA GLN A 46 32.16 18.71 -42.02
C GLN A 46 31.78 20.18 -41.90
N GLU A 47 32.23 20.86 -40.82
CA GLU A 47 31.96 22.29 -40.59
C GLU A 47 32.65 23.15 -41.63
N GLY A 48 32.04 24.23 -42.08
CA GLY A 48 32.60 25.19 -42.98
C GLY A 48 33.86 25.86 -42.39
N GLY A 49 34.66 26.44 -43.24
CA GLY A 49 35.91 27.06 -42.85
C GLY A 49 36.71 27.67 -43.95
N GLU A 50 37.98 27.98 -43.66
CA GLU A 50 38.94 28.44 -44.65
C GLU A 50 40.29 27.80 -44.39
N PHE A 51 41.05 27.60 -45.44
CA PHE A 51 42.44 27.17 -45.42
C PHE A 51 43.25 27.86 -46.53
N ALA A 52 44.57 27.76 -46.44
CA ALA A 52 45.43 28.27 -47.50
C ALA A 52 46.53 27.25 -47.81
N PHE A 53 47.01 27.28 -49.04
CA PHE A 53 48.17 26.53 -49.45
C PHE A 53 49.08 27.42 -50.33
N MET A 54 50.33 27.04 -50.47
CA MET A 54 51.31 27.78 -51.25
C MET A 54 51.51 27.16 -52.64
N VAL A 55 51.48 27.98 -53.66
CA VAL A 55 51.96 27.64 -54.96
C VAL A 55 53.40 28.17 -55.10
N TYR A 56 54.35 27.26 -55.34
CA TYR A 56 55.77 27.54 -55.56
C TYR A 56 56.05 27.37 -57.04
N TYR A 57 56.05 28.50 -57.77
CA TYR A 57 56.39 28.55 -59.16
C TYR A 57 56.71 30.00 -59.57
N ASP A 58 57.89 30.23 -60.20
CA ASP A 58 58.36 31.61 -60.53
C ASP A 58 57.61 32.28 -61.72
N GLY A 59 56.95 31.48 -62.55
CA GLY A 59 56.14 31.94 -63.68
C GLY A 59 54.70 32.18 -63.35
N ASP A 60 53.92 32.38 -64.37
CA ASP A 60 52.49 32.52 -64.28
C ASP A 60 51.80 31.15 -64.11
N TRP A 61 50.86 31.05 -63.23
CA TRP A 61 50.10 29.80 -62.95
C TRP A 61 48.58 30.09 -62.89
N THR A 62 47.78 29.05 -63.18
CA THR A 62 46.30 29.10 -63.12
C THR A 62 45.77 27.94 -62.35
N ILE A 63 44.56 28.15 -61.74
CA ILE A 63 43.82 27.12 -61.05
C ILE A 63 42.49 26.95 -61.77
N SER A 64 42.06 25.70 -61.92
CA SER A 64 40.77 25.29 -62.37
C SER A 64 40.21 24.18 -61.52
N LEU A 65 38.90 24.09 -61.36
CA LEU A 65 38.22 22.98 -60.73
C LEU A 65 37.74 22.04 -61.85
N ASP A 66 37.68 20.72 -61.59
CA ASP A 66 37.20 19.72 -62.56
C ASP A 66 35.69 19.78 -62.78
N LYS A 67 34.96 20.35 -61.81
CA LYS A 67 33.54 20.65 -61.87
C LYS A 67 33.22 21.96 -61.13
N GLU A 68 32.17 22.63 -61.52
CA GLU A 68 31.69 23.82 -60.86
C GLU A 68 31.00 23.41 -59.54
N VAL A 69 31.39 24.00 -58.45
CA VAL A 69 30.81 23.70 -57.13
C VAL A 69 30.53 25.01 -56.38
N ASP A 70 29.40 25.04 -55.66
CA ASP A 70 28.92 26.19 -54.91
C ASP A 70 29.46 26.24 -53.45
N TRP A 71 30.04 25.17 -52.97
CA TRP A 71 30.50 25.03 -51.57
C TRP A 71 31.94 25.41 -51.37
N LEU A 72 32.71 25.66 -52.44
CA LEU A 72 34.11 26.00 -52.38
C LEU A 72 34.39 27.27 -53.19
N GLU A 73 35.01 28.25 -52.57
CA GLU A 73 35.35 29.52 -53.17
C GLU A 73 36.89 29.69 -53.17
N LEU A 74 37.48 29.90 -54.32
CA LEU A 74 38.88 30.24 -54.50
C LEU A 74 39.04 31.75 -54.48
N GLU A 75 39.90 32.31 -53.60
CA GLU A 75 40.22 33.73 -53.59
C GLU A 75 40.88 34.16 -54.91
N LYS A 76 41.67 33.25 -55.54
CA LYS A 76 42.44 33.51 -56.75
C LYS A 76 42.38 32.27 -57.63
N THR A 77 42.14 32.45 -58.95
CA THR A 77 42.23 31.40 -59.95
C THR A 77 43.49 31.51 -60.84
N SER A 78 44.35 32.50 -60.59
CA SER A 78 45.63 32.71 -61.28
C SER A 78 46.58 33.53 -60.42
N GLY A 79 47.85 33.43 -60.64
CA GLY A 79 48.89 34.19 -60.00
C GLY A 79 50.22 34.12 -60.70
N LYS A 80 51.26 34.78 -60.13
CA LYS A 80 52.60 34.77 -60.60
C LYS A 80 53.59 34.73 -59.41
N GLY A 81 54.55 33.87 -59.50
CA GLY A 81 55.54 33.70 -58.43
C GLY A 81 54.99 32.90 -57.25
N ILE A 82 55.73 32.83 -56.15
CA ILE A 82 55.35 32.11 -54.93
C ILE A 82 54.21 32.88 -54.29
N THR A 83 53.02 32.23 -54.20
CA THR A 83 51.81 32.92 -53.78
C THR A 83 50.91 32.01 -52.94
N PRO A 84 50.38 32.52 -51.79
CA PRO A 84 49.36 31.82 -51.06
C PRO A 84 48.00 31.87 -51.79
N VAL A 85 47.27 30.78 -51.78
CA VAL A 85 45.92 30.66 -52.28
C VAL A 85 45.00 30.34 -51.10
N HIS A 86 44.07 31.20 -50.84
CA HIS A 86 43.06 31.02 -49.79
C HIS A 86 41.82 30.39 -50.43
N ILE A 87 41.26 29.42 -49.70
CA ILE A 87 40.05 28.69 -50.08
C ILE A 87 39.09 28.77 -48.93
N LYS A 88 37.87 29.19 -49.22
CA LYS A 88 36.74 29.10 -48.28
C LYS A 88 35.83 27.99 -48.70
N PHE A 89 35.28 27.30 -47.70
CA PHE A 89 34.32 26.22 -47.96
C PHE A 89 33.17 26.31 -46.96
N GLN A 90 31.98 25.96 -47.42
CA GLN A 90 30.77 25.95 -46.64
C GLN A 90 30.62 24.65 -45.82
N GLU A 91 29.80 24.70 -44.78
CA GLU A 91 29.40 23.51 -44.01
C GLU A 91 28.76 22.47 -44.94
N ASN A 92 29.08 21.19 -44.71
CA ASN A 92 28.46 20.08 -45.42
C ASN A 92 27.29 19.51 -44.59
N HIS A 93 26.10 19.57 -45.17
CA HIS A 93 24.89 19.06 -44.54
C HIS A 93 24.46 17.67 -44.97
N LEU A 94 25.13 17.10 -46.02
CA LEU A 94 24.77 15.85 -46.67
C LEU A 94 25.93 14.86 -46.71
N PHE A 95 26.16 14.32 -47.89
CA PHE A 95 27.15 13.30 -48.18
C PHE A 95 28.57 13.84 -48.30
N GLN A 96 29.54 12.92 -48.29
CA GLN A 96 30.92 13.30 -48.66
C GLN A 96 30.90 13.91 -50.07
N ARG A 97 31.62 15.03 -50.24
CA ARG A 97 31.75 15.71 -51.52
C ARG A 97 33.22 15.96 -51.82
N THR A 98 33.55 15.81 -53.13
CA THR A 98 34.93 15.91 -53.60
C THR A 98 34.98 16.76 -54.86
N VAL A 99 35.99 17.56 -54.99
CA VAL A 99 36.36 18.32 -56.18
C VAL A 99 37.85 18.25 -56.39
N ASN A 100 38.28 18.09 -57.62
CA ASN A 100 39.71 18.14 -57.96
C ASN A 100 40.07 19.52 -58.46
N MET A 101 41.07 20.09 -57.84
CA MET A 101 41.63 21.37 -58.18
C MET A 101 42.94 21.16 -58.94
N THR A 102 42.98 21.61 -60.18
CA THR A 102 44.14 21.49 -61.03
C THR A 102 44.89 22.83 -61.11
N ILE A 103 46.15 22.83 -60.77
CA ILE A 103 47.07 23.97 -60.84
C ILE A 103 48.00 23.76 -62.02
N ASN A 104 48.02 24.69 -62.94
CA ASN A 104 48.85 24.63 -64.12
C ASN A 104 49.87 25.74 -64.14
N GLY A 105 51.16 25.44 -64.42
CA GLY A 105 52.23 26.38 -64.54
C GLY A 105 53.44 25.74 -65.19
N GLY A 106 54.16 26.46 -66.11
CA GLY A 106 55.36 25.94 -66.72
C GLY A 106 55.18 24.73 -67.63
N GLY A 107 53.97 24.45 -68.06
CA GLY A 107 53.65 23.25 -68.82
C GLY A 107 53.38 22.01 -67.98
N GLU A 108 53.45 22.14 -66.64
CA GLU A 108 53.06 21.09 -65.69
C GLU A 108 51.65 21.33 -65.16
N SER A 109 51.04 20.25 -64.77
CA SER A 109 49.73 20.23 -64.09
C SER A 109 49.83 19.41 -62.79
N LYS A 110 49.40 20.00 -61.69
CA LYS A 110 49.31 19.32 -60.40
C LYS A 110 47.82 19.28 -59.98
N VAL A 111 47.38 18.14 -59.54
CA VAL A 111 45.95 17.96 -59.09
C VAL A 111 45.96 17.79 -57.57
N ILE A 112 45.12 18.54 -56.89
CA ILE A 112 44.83 18.39 -55.49
C ILE A 112 43.37 17.95 -55.34
N ALA A 113 43.18 16.80 -54.74
CA ALA A 113 41.85 16.31 -54.38
C ALA A 113 41.42 17.01 -53.06
N ILE A 114 40.30 17.66 -53.09
CA ILE A 114 39.66 18.32 -51.93
C ILE A 114 38.42 17.51 -51.60
N THR A 115 38.46 16.82 -50.45
CA THR A 115 37.35 15.98 -49.97
C THR A 115 36.83 16.55 -48.64
N GLN A 116 35.52 16.81 -48.55
CA GLN A 116 34.88 17.25 -47.31
C GLN A 116 34.05 16.12 -46.72
N LYS A 117 34.23 15.90 -45.44
CA LYS A 117 33.51 14.84 -44.69
C LYS A 117 31.97 15.01 -44.76
N PRO A 118 31.22 13.92 -44.75
CA PRO A 118 29.74 13.95 -44.72
C PRO A 118 29.24 14.46 -43.40
N ALA A 119 28.00 14.96 -43.34
CA ALA A 119 27.30 15.34 -42.13
C ALA A 119 27.00 14.14 -41.21
N VAL A 120 26.66 13.00 -41.81
CA VAL A 120 26.40 11.73 -41.12
C VAL A 120 27.06 10.59 -41.89
N ALA A 121 27.58 9.59 -41.14
CA ALA A 121 28.28 8.45 -41.76
C ALA A 121 27.33 7.55 -42.55
N THR A 122 26.12 7.38 -42.11
CA THR A 122 25.06 6.60 -42.76
C THR A 122 23.73 7.34 -42.63
N PRO A 123 23.18 7.91 -43.70
CA PRO A 123 21.87 8.55 -43.65
C PRO A 123 20.74 7.57 -43.35
N ILE A 124 19.80 8.02 -42.54
CA ILE A 124 18.55 7.32 -42.23
C ILE A 124 17.42 8.18 -42.78
N ILE A 125 16.60 7.64 -43.62
CA ILE A 125 15.37 8.24 -44.15
C ILE A 125 14.33 7.13 -44.21
N SER A 126 13.22 7.29 -43.46
CA SER A 126 12.13 6.31 -43.47
C SER A 126 10.80 6.97 -43.20
N PHE A 127 9.77 6.64 -43.95
CA PHE A 127 8.40 6.98 -43.61
C PHE A 127 7.92 6.12 -42.45
N VAL A 128 7.05 6.66 -41.62
CA VAL A 128 6.43 5.95 -40.52
C VAL A 128 5.29 5.06 -41.01
N GLU A 129 4.54 5.58 -41.98
CA GLU A 129 3.46 4.85 -42.62
C GLU A 129 4.00 4.02 -43.85
N GLU A 130 3.53 2.80 -43.99
CA GLU A 130 3.84 1.94 -45.14
C GLU A 130 2.97 2.26 -46.38
N GLY A 131 1.81 2.92 -46.14
CA GLY A 131 0.89 3.33 -47.20
C GLY A 131 -0.15 4.31 -46.66
N ILE A 132 -0.63 5.19 -47.56
CA ILE A 132 -1.65 6.19 -47.27
C ILE A 132 -2.86 5.84 -48.14
N ASN A 133 -3.97 5.45 -47.50
CA ASN A 133 -5.23 5.12 -48.14
C ASN A 133 -6.23 6.25 -47.93
N LEU A 134 -6.76 6.80 -48.98
CA LEU A 134 -7.65 7.96 -48.96
C LEU A 134 -8.95 7.66 -49.69
N THR A 135 -10.00 8.34 -49.35
CA THR A 135 -11.25 8.35 -50.09
C THR A 135 -11.15 9.31 -51.28
N ASN A 136 -12.26 9.53 -52.02
CA ASN A 136 -12.27 10.33 -53.23
C ASN A 136 -12.08 11.85 -53.00
N GLY A 137 -12.11 12.34 -51.78
CA GLY A 137 -12.05 13.78 -51.48
C GLY A 137 -10.73 14.46 -51.80
N ALA A 138 -10.71 15.81 -51.66
CA ALA A 138 -9.47 16.60 -51.67
C ALA A 138 -8.84 16.54 -50.28
N TYR A 139 -7.51 16.41 -50.18
CA TYR A 139 -6.78 16.25 -48.95
C TYR A 139 -5.62 17.19 -48.79
N ARG A 140 -5.39 17.65 -47.58
CA ARG A 140 -4.08 18.07 -47.07
C ARG A 140 -3.49 16.97 -46.24
N VAL A 141 -2.61 16.21 -46.81
CA VAL A 141 -1.98 15.06 -46.19
C VAL A 141 -0.76 15.51 -45.39
N LYS A 142 -0.56 14.88 -44.25
CA LYS A 142 0.60 15.04 -43.38
C LYS A 142 1.11 13.66 -43.00
N THR A 143 2.23 13.24 -43.60
CA THR A 143 2.89 11.97 -43.23
C THR A 143 4.18 12.23 -42.49
N GLN A 144 4.57 11.30 -41.65
CA GLN A 144 5.79 11.41 -40.82
C GLN A 144 6.96 10.68 -41.50
N MET A 145 8.10 11.35 -41.47
CA MET A 145 9.37 10.80 -41.94
C MET A 145 10.42 10.93 -40.84
N LYS A 146 11.18 9.88 -40.58
CA LYS A 146 12.31 9.88 -39.62
C LYS A 146 13.62 10.08 -40.36
N SER A 147 14.50 10.93 -39.87
CA SER A 147 15.84 11.13 -40.40
C SER A 147 16.85 11.57 -39.36
N ASN A 148 18.12 11.14 -39.53
CA ASN A 148 19.28 11.62 -38.76
C ASN A 148 20.00 12.81 -39.41
N LEU A 149 19.47 13.32 -40.55
CA LEU A 149 20.00 14.47 -41.26
C LEU A 149 19.48 15.78 -40.64
N SER A 150 20.22 16.87 -40.85
CA SER A 150 19.81 18.20 -40.40
C SER A 150 18.59 18.71 -41.17
N GLU A 151 17.86 19.66 -40.61
CA GLU A 151 16.73 20.30 -41.28
C GLU A 151 17.12 20.93 -42.63
N ILE A 152 18.29 21.55 -42.71
CA ILE A 152 18.82 22.16 -43.91
C ILE A 152 19.02 21.07 -44.99
N ALA A 153 19.54 19.90 -44.61
CA ALA A 153 19.72 18.79 -45.52
C ALA A 153 18.40 18.25 -46.05
N ILE A 154 17.43 18.07 -45.18
CA ILE A 154 16.11 17.56 -45.53
C ILE A 154 15.32 18.57 -46.38
N GLN A 155 15.43 19.86 -46.12
CA GLN A 155 14.74 20.90 -46.90
C GLN A 155 15.43 21.20 -48.27
N SER A 156 16.65 20.73 -48.47
CA SER A 156 17.39 20.94 -49.74
C SER A 156 16.83 20.16 -50.89
N GLN A 157 16.01 19.13 -50.65
CA GLN A 157 15.36 18.28 -51.65
C GLN A 157 13.86 18.29 -51.45
N GLN A 158 13.12 18.26 -52.52
CA GLN A 158 11.68 18.06 -52.46
C GLN A 158 11.32 16.59 -52.70
N PRO A 159 10.24 16.09 -52.08
CA PRO A 159 9.70 14.79 -52.43
C PRO A 159 9.32 14.71 -53.93
N THR A 160 9.44 13.54 -54.48
CA THR A 160 9.04 13.24 -55.86
C THR A 160 7.85 12.31 -55.87
N VAL A 161 7.05 12.35 -56.93
CA VAL A 161 5.87 11.50 -57.08
C VAL A 161 5.95 10.78 -58.41
N SER A 162 5.82 9.47 -58.36
CA SER A 162 5.59 8.60 -59.51
C SER A 162 4.11 8.21 -59.52
N TYR A 163 3.45 8.43 -60.61
CA TYR A 163 2.02 8.16 -60.76
C TYR A 163 1.82 6.85 -61.46
N ASP A 164 1.28 5.85 -60.76
CA ASP A 164 1.11 4.48 -61.27
C ASP A 164 -0.25 4.25 -61.91
N LEU A 165 -1.29 4.93 -61.39
CA LEU A 165 -2.68 4.83 -61.83
C LEU A 165 -3.43 6.16 -61.67
N GLY A 166 -4.33 6.48 -62.61
CA GLY A 166 -5.24 7.63 -62.46
C GLY A 166 -4.71 8.99 -62.91
N GLY A 167 -3.65 9.01 -63.74
CA GLY A 167 -3.06 10.20 -64.32
C GLY A 167 -2.07 10.92 -63.42
N GLU A 168 -1.47 12.00 -63.88
CA GLU A 168 -0.46 12.81 -63.18
C GLU A 168 -1.02 14.08 -62.59
N GLY A 169 -0.30 14.68 -61.61
CA GLY A 169 -0.51 16.03 -61.14
C GLY A 169 -1.62 16.17 -60.09
N TRP A 170 -2.13 15.07 -59.55
CA TRP A 170 -3.16 15.16 -58.50
C TRP A 170 -2.57 15.28 -57.09
N ILE A 171 -1.23 15.21 -56.95
CA ILE A 171 -0.50 15.46 -55.71
C ILE A 171 0.39 16.70 -55.92
N SER A 172 0.38 17.64 -55.00
CA SER A 172 1.06 18.94 -55.14
C SER A 172 1.40 19.58 -53.82
N ASN A 173 2.05 20.78 -53.89
CA ASN A 173 2.30 21.67 -52.73
C ASN A 173 3.06 21.05 -51.56
N PHE A 174 4.19 20.39 -51.87
CA PHE A 174 5.01 19.74 -50.84
C PHE A 174 5.67 20.75 -49.93
N VAL A 175 5.56 20.49 -48.63
CA VAL A 175 6.27 21.22 -47.57
C VAL A 175 6.87 20.20 -46.60
N VAL A 176 8.18 20.34 -46.31
CA VAL A 176 8.88 19.49 -45.39
C VAL A 176 9.24 20.31 -44.14
N GLU A 177 8.78 19.90 -42.97
CA GLU A 177 8.97 20.60 -41.71
C GLU A 177 9.49 19.66 -40.63
N LYS A 178 10.44 20.13 -39.82
CA LYS A 178 10.92 19.39 -38.64
C LYS A 178 9.87 19.46 -37.52
N MET A 179 9.62 18.32 -36.85
CA MET A 179 8.72 18.23 -35.71
C MET A 179 9.46 18.54 -34.42
N GLY A 180 9.68 19.84 -34.10
CA GLY A 180 10.39 20.24 -32.89
C GLY A 180 11.85 19.77 -32.83
N ASP A 181 12.45 19.81 -31.65
CA ASP A 181 13.84 19.42 -31.41
C ASP A 181 14.00 18.05 -30.73
N ASP A 182 12.91 17.33 -30.50
CA ASP A 182 12.93 15.99 -29.91
C ASP A 182 13.49 14.97 -30.91
N TYR A 183 14.26 14.02 -30.37
CA TYR A 183 14.85 12.95 -31.17
C TYR A 183 14.85 11.61 -30.43
N VAL A 184 14.86 10.55 -31.19
CA VAL A 184 15.07 9.18 -30.69
C VAL A 184 16.50 8.77 -31.04
N VAL A 185 17.18 8.03 -30.16
CA VAL A 185 18.51 7.50 -30.46
C VAL A 185 18.37 6.11 -31.10
N GLU A 186 18.67 6.01 -32.38
CA GLU A 186 18.72 4.75 -33.11
C GLU A 186 20.18 4.45 -33.51
N ASN A 187 20.69 3.26 -33.17
CA ASN A 187 22.08 2.85 -33.43
C ASN A 187 23.15 3.87 -33.01
N GLY A 188 22.90 4.58 -31.91
CA GLY A 188 23.81 5.60 -31.40
C GLY A 188 23.76 6.96 -32.09
N THR A 189 22.82 7.17 -32.98
CA THR A 189 22.63 8.42 -33.73
C THR A 189 21.28 9.03 -33.41
N ALA A 190 21.21 10.37 -33.28
CA ALA A 190 19.96 11.10 -33.08
C ALA A 190 19.12 11.09 -34.36
N VAL A 191 17.88 10.62 -34.26
CA VAL A 191 16.92 10.55 -35.38
C VAL A 191 15.76 11.48 -35.04
N TYR A 192 15.50 12.44 -35.89
CA TYR A 192 14.45 13.43 -35.78
C TYR A 192 13.24 13.03 -36.58
N THR A 193 12.07 13.55 -36.21
CA THR A 193 10.85 13.39 -36.98
C THR A 193 10.59 14.63 -37.82
N TYR A 194 10.25 14.41 -39.08
CA TYR A 194 9.86 15.45 -40.04
C TYR A 194 8.44 15.17 -40.54
N TYR A 195 7.71 16.23 -40.86
CA TYR A 195 6.45 16.13 -41.56
C TYR A 195 6.63 16.44 -43.02
N ILE A 196 6.09 15.61 -43.85
CA ILE A 196 5.89 15.92 -45.28
C ILE A 196 4.39 16.19 -45.47
N LYS A 197 4.08 17.45 -45.79
CA LYS A 197 2.72 17.90 -46.07
C LYS A 197 2.56 18.10 -47.58
N PHE A 198 1.41 17.73 -48.10
CA PHE A 198 1.09 17.90 -49.52
C PHE A 198 -0.42 17.89 -49.74
N ASP A 199 -0.85 18.43 -50.85
CA ASP A 199 -2.26 18.51 -51.24
C ASP A 199 -2.59 17.40 -52.27
N ILE A 200 -3.75 16.80 -52.13
CA ILE A 200 -4.31 15.80 -53.08
C ILE A 200 -5.65 16.36 -53.56
N THR A 201 -5.82 16.40 -54.88
CA THR A 201 -7.09 16.83 -55.51
C THR A 201 -8.15 15.72 -55.39
N ALA A 202 -9.43 16.09 -55.37
CA ALA A 202 -10.53 15.13 -55.35
C ALA A 202 -10.47 14.19 -56.58
N ASN A 203 -10.72 12.90 -56.32
CA ASN A 203 -10.79 11.90 -57.36
C ASN A 203 -12.18 11.89 -58.05
N GLN A 204 -12.28 12.55 -59.19
CA GLN A 204 -13.51 12.58 -60.00
C GLN A 204 -13.45 11.64 -61.21
N THR A 205 -12.45 10.79 -61.30
CA THR A 205 -12.24 9.95 -62.47
C THR A 205 -13.15 8.70 -62.52
N GLY A 206 -13.71 8.31 -61.37
CA GLY A 206 -14.51 7.09 -61.25
C GLY A 206 -13.65 5.80 -61.16
N GLU A 207 -12.32 5.93 -61.17
CA GLU A 207 -11.36 4.85 -61.00
C GLU A 207 -10.38 5.19 -59.86
N GLU A 208 -9.81 4.15 -59.22
CA GLU A 208 -8.80 4.32 -58.17
C GLU A 208 -7.55 5.03 -58.71
N ARG A 209 -6.94 5.90 -57.95
CA ARG A 209 -5.66 6.54 -58.23
C ARG A 209 -4.59 5.98 -57.30
N VAL A 210 -3.41 5.72 -57.89
CA VAL A 210 -2.26 5.18 -57.17
C VAL A 210 -1.03 5.99 -57.55
N ALA A 211 -0.26 6.40 -56.56
CA ALA A 211 1.03 7.04 -56.76
C ALA A 211 2.00 6.65 -55.64
N THR A 212 3.27 6.69 -55.97
CA THR A 212 4.36 6.46 -55.03
C THR A 212 5.03 7.80 -54.71
N LEU A 213 4.97 8.21 -53.45
CA LEU A 213 5.70 9.36 -52.92
C LEU A 213 7.07 8.88 -52.46
N SER A 214 8.13 9.44 -53.07
CA SER A 214 9.50 9.09 -52.76
C SER A 214 10.24 10.31 -52.17
N TYR A 215 11.00 10.09 -51.12
CA TYR A 215 11.98 11.04 -50.64
C TYR A 215 13.35 10.37 -50.68
N ILE A 216 14.15 10.70 -51.71
CA ILE A 216 15.42 10.03 -52.03
C ILE A 216 16.51 11.08 -52.18
N LEU A 217 17.61 10.89 -51.48
CA LEU A 217 18.87 11.65 -51.65
C LEU A 217 19.92 10.76 -52.25
N SER A 218 20.68 11.29 -53.26
CA SER A 218 21.77 10.54 -53.91
C SER A 218 23.10 11.18 -53.56
N ASP A 219 24.13 10.36 -53.36
CA ASP A 219 25.50 10.82 -53.19
C ASP A 219 26.19 11.03 -54.56
N GLU A 220 27.44 11.50 -54.57
CA GLU A 220 28.20 11.72 -55.79
C GLU A 220 28.54 10.42 -56.54
N GLU A 221 28.44 9.27 -55.88
CA GLU A 221 28.70 7.94 -56.45
C GLU A 221 27.44 7.29 -57.02
N GLY A 222 26.26 7.91 -56.83
CA GLY A 222 24.96 7.45 -57.26
C GLY A 222 24.30 6.43 -56.36
N ASN A 223 24.78 6.31 -55.08
CA ASN A 223 24.05 5.54 -54.08
C ASN A 223 22.84 6.34 -53.59
N GLU A 224 21.72 5.67 -53.51
CA GLU A 224 20.45 6.27 -53.10
C GLU A 224 20.12 5.94 -51.64
N TYR A 225 19.71 6.97 -50.91
CA TYR A 225 19.29 6.89 -49.51
C TYR A 225 17.89 7.52 -49.40
N GLY A 226 16.90 6.72 -49.10
CA GLY A 226 15.54 7.23 -49.03
C GLY A 226 14.52 6.16 -48.76
N HIS A 227 13.28 6.57 -48.77
CA HIS A 227 12.14 5.69 -48.56
C HIS A 227 10.97 6.15 -49.39
N GLU A 228 10.10 5.22 -49.70
CA GLU A 228 8.90 5.43 -50.50
C GLU A 228 7.66 5.08 -49.72
N VAL A 229 6.55 5.76 -49.97
CA VAL A 229 5.24 5.45 -49.41
C VAL A 229 4.19 5.43 -50.52
N LEU A 230 3.37 4.40 -50.51
CA LEU A 230 2.30 4.25 -51.50
C LEU A 230 1.10 5.10 -51.10
N ILE A 231 0.56 5.87 -52.04
CA ILE A 231 -0.65 6.69 -51.84
C ILE A 231 -1.74 6.13 -52.74
N MET A 232 -2.82 5.69 -52.11
CA MET A 232 -3.99 5.17 -52.85
C MET A 232 -5.20 6.06 -52.53
N GLN A 233 -5.88 6.52 -53.60
CA GLN A 233 -7.11 7.29 -53.46
C GLN A 233 -8.26 6.53 -54.16
N SER A 234 -9.20 6.09 -53.34
CA SER A 234 -10.35 5.31 -53.80
C SER A 234 -11.41 6.17 -54.50
N THR A 235 -12.49 5.55 -54.91
CA THR A 235 -13.69 6.22 -55.46
C THR A 235 -14.78 6.37 -54.42
N GLU A 236 -14.54 5.95 -53.18
CA GLU A 236 -15.52 6.04 -52.10
C GLU A 236 -15.54 7.46 -51.50
N ASP A 237 -16.72 7.93 -51.12
CA ASP A 237 -16.91 9.25 -50.50
C ASP A 237 -16.22 9.33 -49.16
N GLY A 238 -15.56 10.43 -48.89
CA GLY A 238 -14.87 10.70 -47.65
C GLY A 238 -15.82 11.03 -46.49
N LYS A 239 -15.29 10.97 -45.28
CA LYS A 239 -15.99 11.32 -44.06
C LYS A 239 -15.19 12.36 -43.27
N LEU A 240 -15.88 13.26 -42.58
CA LEU A 240 -15.26 14.08 -41.54
C LEU A 240 -15.11 13.25 -40.28
N ILE A 241 -13.92 13.22 -39.70
CA ILE A 241 -13.63 12.57 -38.42
C ILE A 241 -12.96 13.61 -37.51
N ILE A 242 -13.54 13.81 -36.34
CA ILE A 242 -12.99 14.64 -35.29
C ILE A 242 -13.18 13.91 -33.94
N THR A 243 -12.39 14.23 -32.96
CA THR A 243 -12.60 13.73 -31.58
C THR A 243 -14.02 14.02 -31.12
N GLU A 244 -14.81 12.99 -30.77
CA GLU A 244 -16.24 13.18 -30.44
C GLU A 244 -16.46 13.98 -29.13
N ASN A 245 -15.57 13.79 -28.16
CA ASN A 245 -15.69 14.40 -26.85
C ASN A 245 -14.33 14.89 -26.35
N THR A 246 -14.31 16.05 -25.74
CA THR A 246 -13.10 16.58 -25.10
C THR A 246 -13.44 17.35 -23.84
N ILE A 247 -12.51 17.36 -22.88
CA ILE A 247 -12.63 18.11 -21.63
C ILE A 247 -11.54 19.16 -21.59
N ARG A 248 -11.91 20.39 -21.22
CA ARG A 248 -11.01 21.54 -21.16
C ARG A 248 -11.05 22.22 -19.80
N GLY A 249 -9.95 22.88 -19.40
CA GLY A 249 -9.84 23.60 -18.14
C GLY A 249 -10.78 24.82 -18.06
N CYS A 250 -10.97 25.33 -16.85
CA CYS A 250 -11.90 26.44 -16.58
C CYS A 250 -11.45 27.79 -17.14
N LYS A 251 -10.15 27.98 -17.44
CA LYS A 251 -9.64 29.30 -17.94
C LYS A 251 -9.99 29.55 -19.38
N ALA A 252 -10.12 30.84 -19.70
CA ALA A 252 -10.25 31.28 -21.08
C ALA A 252 -9.01 30.93 -21.90
N LYS A 253 -9.20 30.19 -22.98
CA LYS A 253 -8.11 29.74 -23.85
C LYS A 253 -8.61 29.28 -25.22
N GLU A 254 -7.77 29.47 -26.25
CA GLU A 254 -7.98 28.89 -27.57
C GLU A 254 -7.41 27.46 -27.60
N TYR A 255 -8.17 26.57 -28.19
CA TYR A 255 -7.83 25.15 -28.38
C TYR A 255 -7.92 24.76 -29.85
N SER A 256 -7.31 23.62 -30.22
CA SER A 256 -7.47 23.08 -31.57
C SER A 256 -7.54 21.58 -31.60
N GLU A 257 -8.37 21.04 -32.47
CA GLU A 257 -8.54 19.61 -32.73
C GLU A 257 -8.15 19.28 -34.17
N GLU A 258 -7.53 18.14 -34.40
CA GLU A 258 -7.21 17.67 -35.74
C GLU A 258 -8.48 17.10 -36.41
N ILE A 259 -8.72 17.49 -37.66
CA ILE A 259 -9.79 16.95 -38.47
C ILE A 259 -9.16 15.92 -39.41
N SER A 260 -9.65 14.70 -39.39
CA SER A 260 -9.17 13.58 -40.22
C SER A 260 -10.33 12.93 -40.97
N GLY A 261 -10.05 11.86 -41.70
CA GLY A 261 -11.06 11.09 -42.45
C GLY A 261 -11.34 11.59 -43.85
N GLY A 262 -10.61 12.62 -44.28
CA GLY A 262 -10.70 13.17 -45.61
C GLY A 262 -11.55 14.42 -45.62
N LEU A 263 -10.86 15.55 -45.73
CA LEU A 263 -11.48 16.80 -46.18
C LEU A 263 -11.79 16.66 -47.65
N GLU A 264 -13.01 16.39 -48.01
CA GLU A 264 -13.44 16.36 -49.41
C GLU A 264 -13.29 17.72 -50.06
N ARG A 265 -13.04 18.76 -49.25
CA ARG A 265 -12.91 20.15 -49.69
C ARG A 265 -11.88 20.87 -48.85
N PHE A 266 -11.55 22.10 -49.24
CA PHE A 266 -10.67 23.01 -48.53
C PHE A 266 -11.36 23.53 -47.24
N ASP A 267 -10.58 24.04 -46.29
CA ASP A 267 -11.08 24.57 -44.99
C ASP A 267 -12.24 25.58 -45.17
N GLU A 268 -12.24 26.31 -46.26
CA GLU A 268 -13.25 27.33 -46.61
C GLU A 268 -14.64 26.75 -46.91
N ASP A 269 -14.70 25.45 -47.25
CA ASP A 269 -15.94 24.76 -47.57
C ASP A 269 -16.56 24.11 -46.32
N ILE A 270 -15.86 24.18 -45.18
CA ILE A 270 -16.34 23.59 -43.92
C ILE A 270 -17.12 24.61 -43.13
N VAL A 271 -18.41 24.37 -42.98
CA VAL A 271 -19.29 25.18 -42.13
C VAL A 271 -19.17 24.72 -40.70
N VAL A 272 -18.91 25.68 -39.80
CA VAL A 272 -18.77 25.45 -38.35
C VAL A 272 -20.01 25.97 -37.64
N GLU A 273 -20.75 25.10 -36.99
CA GLU A 273 -21.92 25.46 -36.19
C GLU A 273 -21.64 25.20 -34.71
N ILE A 274 -21.90 26.22 -33.88
CA ILE A 274 -21.77 26.09 -32.41
C ILE A 274 -23.20 25.97 -31.84
N SER A 275 -23.44 24.97 -31.00
CA SER A 275 -24.69 24.83 -30.27
C SER A 275 -24.94 26.07 -29.39
N ASP A 276 -26.19 26.33 -29.02
CA ASP A 276 -26.54 27.42 -28.10
C ASP A 276 -25.81 27.20 -26.76
N ASN A 277 -24.97 28.16 -26.41
CA ASN A 277 -24.12 28.11 -25.23
C ASN A 277 -23.63 29.52 -24.84
N ASP A 278 -23.03 29.62 -23.64
CA ASP A 278 -22.51 30.87 -23.07
C ASP A 278 -20.99 30.90 -22.91
N PHE A 279 -20.24 29.90 -23.44
CA PHE A 279 -18.81 29.78 -23.16
C PHE A 279 -17.91 29.49 -24.37
N ILE A 280 -18.41 29.03 -25.49
CA ILE A 280 -17.65 28.96 -26.73
C ILE A 280 -17.82 30.29 -27.45
N GLU A 281 -16.79 31.14 -27.42
CA GLU A 281 -16.80 32.48 -27.97
C GLU A 281 -16.66 32.48 -29.50
N SER A 282 -15.85 31.57 -30.04
CA SER A 282 -15.61 31.45 -31.48
C SER A 282 -15.16 30.01 -31.82
N ALA A 283 -15.45 29.60 -33.05
CA ALA A 283 -14.89 28.39 -33.63
C ALA A 283 -14.68 28.58 -35.14
N TYR A 284 -13.58 28.06 -35.69
CA TYR A 284 -13.26 28.12 -37.11
C TYR A 284 -12.32 26.99 -37.51
N VAL A 285 -12.29 26.68 -38.80
CA VAL A 285 -11.36 25.68 -39.34
C VAL A 285 -10.22 26.40 -40.06
N LYS A 286 -8.99 25.89 -39.81
CA LYS A 286 -7.78 26.36 -40.48
C LYS A 286 -6.73 25.29 -40.56
N ASP A 287 -6.08 25.13 -41.70
CA ASP A 287 -5.01 24.13 -41.93
C ASP A 287 -5.41 22.71 -41.51
N GLY A 288 -6.64 22.28 -41.81
CA GLY A 288 -7.18 20.97 -41.42
C GLY A 288 -7.43 20.79 -39.94
N ARG A 289 -7.52 21.85 -39.15
CA ARG A 289 -7.78 21.82 -37.69
C ARG A 289 -8.96 22.70 -37.34
N LEU A 290 -9.80 22.22 -36.45
CA LEU A 290 -10.81 23.03 -35.78
C LEU A 290 -10.15 23.81 -34.64
N TYR A 291 -10.24 25.16 -34.69
CA TYR A 291 -9.88 26.06 -33.58
C TYR A 291 -11.14 26.56 -32.91
N TYR A 292 -11.10 26.65 -31.56
CA TYR A 292 -12.21 27.22 -30.79
C TYR A 292 -11.71 27.92 -29.53
N THR A 293 -12.37 29.04 -29.16
CA THR A 293 -12.00 29.81 -27.97
C THR A 293 -13.07 29.64 -26.90
N LEU A 294 -12.65 29.32 -25.68
CA LEU A 294 -13.51 29.19 -24.52
C LEU A 294 -13.38 30.43 -23.62
N THR A 295 -14.49 30.92 -23.07
CA THR A 295 -14.50 31.89 -21.97
C THR A 295 -14.19 31.24 -20.64
N GLU A 296 -13.80 32.02 -19.60
CA GLU A 296 -13.53 31.49 -18.28
C GLU A 296 -14.79 30.94 -17.59
N ASN A 297 -14.76 29.75 -17.04
CA ASN A 297 -15.79 29.21 -16.16
C ASN A 297 -15.49 29.57 -14.70
N THR A 298 -16.24 30.54 -14.17
CA THR A 298 -16.17 30.93 -12.75
C THR A 298 -17.21 30.22 -11.86
N GLY A 299 -18.06 29.39 -12.47
CA GLY A 299 -19.09 28.60 -11.76
C GLY A 299 -18.55 27.34 -11.12
N THR A 300 -19.34 26.77 -10.22
CA THR A 300 -19.02 25.52 -9.49
C THR A 300 -19.41 24.26 -10.25
N GLU A 301 -20.01 24.38 -11.43
CA GLU A 301 -20.46 23.27 -12.26
C GLU A 301 -19.78 23.25 -13.61
N ARG A 302 -19.62 22.06 -14.17
CA ARG A 302 -19.15 21.86 -15.55
C ARG A 302 -20.20 22.36 -16.52
N ARG A 303 -19.75 22.86 -17.65
CA ARG A 303 -20.63 23.27 -18.75
C ARG A 303 -20.24 22.55 -20.03
N GLN A 304 -21.19 22.32 -20.91
CA GLN A 304 -21.04 21.50 -22.10
C GLN A 304 -21.72 22.14 -23.30
N ALA A 305 -21.06 22.08 -24.43
CA ALA A 305 -21.59 22.54 -25.71
C ALA A 305 -21.02 21.66 -26.85
N GLN A 306 -21.62 21.81 -28.03
CA GLN A 306 -21.20 21.05 -29.22
C GLN A 306 -20.77 22.00 -30.32
N ILE A 307 -19.76 21.57 -31.08
CA ILE A 307 -19.38 22.19 -32.36
C ILE A 307 -19.60 21.13 -33.44
N THR A 308 -20.39 21.44 -34.43
CA THR A 308 -20.67 20.58 -35.57
C THR A 308 -20.00 21.16 -36.82
N LEU A 309 -19.26 20.30 -37.51
CA LEU A 309 -18.64 20.60 -38.80
C LEU A 309 -19.48 19.92 -39.88
N THR A 310 -19.82 20.69 -40.93
CA THR A 310 -20.48 20.16 -42.11
C THR A 310 -19.78 20.67 -43.35
N ILE A 311 -19.84 19.92 -44.44
CA ILE A 311 -19.29 20.35 -45.71
C ILE A 311 -20.44 20.86 -46.57
N GLU A 312 -20.33 22.07 -47.10
CA GLU A 312 -21.38 22.70 -47.93
C GLU A 312 -21.66 21.84 -49.16
N GLY A 313 -22.92 21.41 -49.30
CA GLY A 313 -23.36 20.56 -50.38
C GLY A 313 -23.02 19.04 -50.23
N SER A 314 -22.57 18.60 -49.06
CA SER A 314 -22.34 17.16 -48.73
C SER A 314 -23.19 16.79 -47.48
N GLU A 315 -23.46 15.47 -47.36
CA GLU A 315 -24.04 14.92 -46.11
C GLU A 315 -23.01 14.64 -45.02
N ALA A 316 -21.72 14.83 -45.32
CA ALA A 316 -20.65 14.62 -44.35
C ALA A 316 -20.70 15.64 -43.20
N SER A 317 -20.79 15.10 -42.00
CA SER A 317 -20.77 15.89 -40.77
C SER A 317 -20.01 15.22 -39.65
N ALA A 318 -19.41 16.02 -38.78
CA ALA A 318 -18.75 15.54 -37.55
C ALA A 318 -19.05 16.51 -36.40
N THR A 319 -19.32 15.97 -35.23
CA THR A 319 -19.64 16.77 -34.05
C THR A 319 -18.68 16.45 -32.92
N ILE A 320 -18.11 17.47 -32.33
CA ILE A 320 -17.34 17.39 -31.08
C ILE A 320 -18.15 17.97 -29.93
N THR A 321 -18.20 17.26 -28.83
CA THR A 321 -18.76 17.74 -27.56
C THR A 321 -17.64 18.27 -26.68
N ILE A 322 -17.71 19.54 -26.31
CA ILE A 322 -16.73 20.21 -25.45
C ILE A 322 -17.32 20.36 -24.07
N THR A 323 -16.65 19.78 -23.08
CA THR A 323 -16.97 19.93 -21.67
C THR A 323 -15.92 20.82 -21.02
N GLN A 324 -16.32 21.95 -20.44
CA GLN A 324 -15.42 22.80 -19.68
C GLN A 324 -15.61 22.56 -18.19
N THR A 325 -14.48 22.43 -17.47
CA THR A 325 -14.49 22.15 -16.03
C THR A 325 -15.00 23.32 -15.22
N GLU A 326 -15.40 23.04 -14.01
CA GLU A 326 -15.73 23.99 -12.94
C GLU A 326 -14.54 24.88 -12.58
N ALA A 327 -14.81 26.00 -11.92
CA ALA A 327 -13.78 26.93 -11.43
C ALA A 327 -12.73 26.22 -10.56
N GLY A 328 -11.46 26.56 -10.76
CA GLY A 328 -10.34 25.98 -10.02
C GLY A 328 -9.61 24.83 -10.73
N ILE A 329 -10.13 24.33 -11.85
CA ILE A 329 -9.45 23.34 -12.71
C ILE A 329 -8.95 24.04 -13.97
N ASN A 330 -7.66 24.36 -14.02
CA ASN A 330 -7.09 25.21 -15.07
C ASN A 330 -6.54 24.45 -16.28
N ALA A 331 -5.83 23.34 -16.03
CA ALA A 331 -5.18 22.56 -17.08
C ALA A 331 -5.68 21.13 -17.08
N ILE A 332 -5.84 20.55 -18.27
CA ILE A 332 -6.22 19.17 -18.45
C ILE A 332 -5.13 18.47 -19.24
N TYR A 333 -4.65 17.37 -18.68
CA TYR A 333 -3.72 16.44 -19.30
C TYR A 333 -4.47 15.15 -19.60
N GLU A 334 -4.73 14.89 -20.87
CA GLU A 334 -5.41 13.70 -21.36
C GLU A 334 -4.39 12.61 -21.66
N ILE A 335 -4.57 11.44 -21.10
CA ILE A 335 -3.67 10.30 -21.25
C ILE A 335 -4.43 9.14 -21.87
N SER A 336 -4.07 8.79 -23.11
CA SER A 336 -4.68 7.69 -23.88
C SER A 336 -3.74 6.52 -24.09
N LYS A 337 -2.42 6.71 -23.93
CA LYS A 337 -1.39 5.68 -24.16
C LYS A 337 -0.21 5.85 -23.22
N PRO A 338 0.66 4.86 -23.06
CA PRO A 338 1.76 4.92 -22.10
C PRO A 338 2.81 6.00 -22.40
N GLU A 339 2.97 6.42 -23.67
CA GLU A 339 3.85 7.52 -24.06
C GLU A 339 3.34 8.85 -23.49
N ASP A 340 2.02 9.10 -23.51
CA ASP A 340 1.41 10.29 -22.92
C ASP A 340 1.64 10.32 -21.40
N LEU A 341 1.50 9.16 -20.74
CA LEU A 341 1.79 9.02 -19.32
C LEU A 341 3.25 9.32 -19.00
N LEU A 342 4.17 8.86 -19.85
CA LEU A 342 5.61 9.11 -19.69
C LEU A 342 5.97 10.57 -19.97
N ALA A 343 5.36 11.20 -20.99
CA ALA A 343 5.54 12.61 -21.31
C ALA A 343 5.01 13.49 -20.17
N TRP A 344 3.79 13.20 -19.68
CA TRP A 344 3.23 13.86 -18.52
C TRP A 344 4.14 13.78 -17.30
N MET A 345 4.70 12.61 -17.01
CA MET A 345 5.63 12.42 -15.90
C MET A 345 6.91 13.29 -16.04
N LYS A 346 7.45 13.41 -17.25
CA LYS A 346 8.64 14.22 -17.53
C LYS A 346 8.39 15.73 -17.36
N ASP A 347 7.20 16.19 -17.73
CA ASP A 347 6.77 17.60 -17.59
C ASP A 347 6.50 18.00 -16.11
N GLY A 348 6.52 17.05 -15.22
CA GLY A 348 6.01 17.06 -13.85
C GLY A 348 6.66 17.98 -12.82
N ASN A 349 7.39 19.03 -13.19
CA ASN A 349 7.94 19.97 -12.21
C ASN A 349 7.05 21.20 -11.91
N ASN A 350 5.89 21.31 -12.55
CA ASN A 350 5.03 22.50 -12.47
C ASN A 350 3.56 22.20 -12.09
N TRP A 351 3.30 21.07 -11.41
CA TRP A 351 1.94 20.72 -10.99
C TRP A 351 1.36 21.70 -9.99
N SER A 352 0.23 22.30 -10.34
CA SER A 352 -0.56 23.14 -9.43
C SER A 352 -1.78 22.36 -8.92
N GLY A 353 -2.37 22.80 -7.81
CA GLY A 353 -3.62 22.24 -7.30
C GLY A 353 -4.82 22.40 -8.27
N GLU A 354 -4.64 23.18 -9.34
CA GLU A 354 -5.64 23.48 -10.35
C GLU A 354 -5.54 22.60 -11.61
N ASP A 355 -4.60 21.63 -11.66
CA ASP A 355 -4.40 20.76 -12.81
C ASP A 355 -5.23 19.48 -12.69
N LEU A 356 -5.85 19.09 -13.79
CA LEU A 356 -6.55 17.81 -13.93
C LEU A 356 -5.81 16.89 -14.90
N VAL A 357 -5.42 15.73 -14.43
CA VAL A 357 -4.90 14.63 -15.25
C VAL A 357 -5.99 13.56 -15.38
N MET A 358 -6.32 13.16 -16.60
CA MET A 358 -7.41 12.22 -16.86
C MET A 358 -6.95 11.09 -17.78
N LEU A 359 -7.24 9.84 -17.41
CA LEU A 359 -7.09 8.72 -18.31
C LEU A 359 -8.31 8.64 -19.25
N LEU A 360 -8.06 8.63 -20.55
CA LEU A 360 -9.11 8.44 -21.55
C LEU A 360 -9.29 6.96 -21.91
N ASP A 361 -8.20 6.18 -21.86
CA ASP A 361 -8.15 4.76 -22.17
C ASP A 361 -7.43 3.95 -21.10
N ASN A 362 -7.52 2.62 -21.20
CA ASN A 362 -6.66 1.73 -20.43
C ASN A 362 -5.22 1.84 -20.95
N ILE A 363 -4.27 1.95 -20.03
CA ILE A 363 -2.86 2.17 -20.34
C ILE A 363 -2.09 0.87 -20.13
N ASP A 364 -1.57 0.28 -21.18
CA ASP A 364 -0.63 -0.84 -21.10
C ASP A 364 0.81 -0.32 -21.13
N CYS A 365 1.50 -0.42 -19.99
CA CYS A 365 2.87 0.08 -19.83
C CYS A 365 3.95 -0.86 -20.37
N ALA A 366 3.59 -2.04 -20.93
CA ALA A 366 4.54 -3.05 -21.38
C ALA A 366 5.51 -2.50 -22.43
N GLY A 367 6.81 -2.63 -22.20
CA GLY A 367 7.86 -2.19 -23.12
C GLY A 367 8.09 -0.67 -23.20
N VAL A 368 7.16 0.16 -22.75
CA VAL A 368 7.24 1.63 -22.80
C VAL A 368 7.71 2.21 -21.46
N ILE A 369 7.05 1.85 -20.36
CA ILE A 369 7.42 2.32 -19.03
C ILE A 369 8.29 1.29 -18.33
N THR A 370 9.50 1.71 -17.95
CA THR A 370 10.53 0.84 -17.37
C THR A 370 11.13 1.44 -16.10
N SER A 371 11.89 0.64 -15.37
CA SER A 371 12.63 1.12 -14.20
C SER A 371 13.67 2.21 -14.52
N SER A 372 14.14 2.32 -15.76
CA SER A 372 15.12 3.32 -16.17
C SER A 372 14.50 4.67 -16.52
N ASN A 373 13.32 4.70 -17.13
CA ASN A 373 12.68 5.92 -17.62
C ASN A 373 11.57 6.47 -16.72
N TRP A 374 11.07 5.69 -15.72
CA TRP A 374 10.13 6.18 -14.73
C TRP A 374 10.84 6.87 -13.57
N SER A 375 10.45 8.09 -13.26
CA SER A 375 10.94 8.87 -12.11
C SER A 375 9.82 9.14 -11.12
N LEU A 376 10.13 9.05 -9.82
CA LEU A 376 9.18 9.40 -8.77
C LEU A 376 8.95 10.90 -8.77
N MET A 377 7.69 11.32 -8.93
CA MET A 377 7.28 12.72 -8.91
C MET A 377 6.39 13.05 -7.72
N ASP A 378 6.39 14.30 -7.31
CA ASP A 378 5.44 14.85 -6.36
C ASP A 378 4.23 15.40 -7.12
N PHE A 379 3.03 15.17 -6.61
CA PHE A 379 1.79 15.55 -7.26
C PHE A 379 0.87 16.36 -6.35
N SER A 380 0.26 17.44 -6.88
CA SER A 380 -0.63 18.32 -6.12
C SER A 380 -1.93 18.72 -6.85
N GLY A 381 -2.24 18.13 -8.01
CA GLY A 381 -3.47 18.34 -8.78
C GLY A 381 -4.57 17.31 -8.52
N THR A 382 -5.47 17.18 -9.47
CA THR A 382 -6.44 16.09 -9.53
C THR A 382 -6.00 15.06 -10.57
N PHE A 383 -5.82 13.80 -10.16
CA PHE A 383 -5.62 12.68 -11.05
C PHE A 383 -6.90 11.81 -11.07
N ASP A 384 -7.63 11.84 -12.17
CA ASP A 384 -8.83 11.04 -12.36
C ASP A 384 -8.52 9.87 -13.31
N GLY A 385 -8.46 8.67 -12.77
CA GLY A 385 -8.31 7.45 -13.55
C GLY A 385 -9.52 7.14 -14.44
N ASN A 386 -10.65 7.87 -14.29
CA ASN A 386 -11.86 7.72 -15.11
C ASN A 386 -12.32 6.25 -15.22
N ASN A 387 -12.14 5.48 -14.16
CA ASN A 387 -12.39 4.02 -14.10
C ASN A 387 -11.57 3.20 -15.11
N LYS A 388 -10.47 3.74 -15.61
CA LYS A 388 -9.54 3.03 -16.49
C LYS A 388 -8.44 2.33 -15.70
N THR A 389 -7.73 1.44 -16.37
CA THR A 389 -6.68 0.60 -15.78
C THR A 389 -5.32 0.97 -16.34
N ILE A 390 -4.34 1.14 -15.47
CA ILE A 390 -2.92 1.11 -15.81
C ILE A 390 -2.44 -0.32 -15.56
N ASP A 391 -1.96 -1.00 -16.61
CA ASP A 391 -1.44 -2.37 -16.48
C ASP A 391 0.02 -2.46 -16.89
N ASN A 392 0.67 -3.58 -16.54
CA ASN A 392 2.09 -3.86 -16.82
C ASN A 392 3.08 -2.77 -16.34
N PHE A 393 2.68 -1.95 -15.37
CA PHE A 393 3.58 -1.00 -14.71
C PHE A 393 4.54 -1.77 -13.79
N LYS A 394 5.77 -2.08 -14.32
CA LYS A 394 6.77 -2.91 -13.64
C LYS A 394 8.01 -2.10 -13.30
N ILE A 395 8.14 -1.67 -12.05
CA ILE A 395 9.22 -0.78 -11.60
C ILE A 395 10.00 -1.41 -10.45
N GLN A 396 11.32 -1.46 -10.61
CA GLN A 396 12.27 -1.89 -9.61
C GLN A 396 13.27 -0.77 -9.28
N LYS A 397 13.36 -0.37 -8.03
CA LYS A 397 14.26 0.73 -7.58
C LYS A 397 14.93 0.37 -6.25
N THR A 398 15.99 1.09 -5.92
CA THR A 398 16.58 1.08 -4.58
C THR A 398 15.84 2.08 -3.70
N GLY A 399 15.40 1.65 -2.53
CA GLY A 399 14.82 2.49 -1.48
C GLY A 399 13.35 2.81 -1.68
N LYS A 400 12.99 3.72 -2.58
CA LYS A 400 11.60 4.12 -2.80
C LYS A 400 11.10 3.67 -4.16
N VAL A 401 9.91 3.09 -4.21
CA VAL A 401 9.23 2.72 -5.45
C VAL A 401 7.72 2.88 -5.31
N ALA A 402 7.13 3.62 -6.24
CA ALA A 402 5.69 3.77 -6.41
C ALA A 402 5.40 4.48 -7.74
N PHE A 403 4.13 4.71 -8.05
CA PHE A 403 3.73 5.58 -9.15
C PHE A 403 4.06 7.05 -8.82
N PHE A 404 3.71 7.55 -7.63
CA PHE A 404 4.07 8.87 -7.11
C PHE A 404 5.11 8.80 -5.98
N ASN A 405 6.02 9.79 -5.88
CA ASN A 405 6.83 10.01 -4.68
C ASN A 405 5.95 10.52 -3.53
N SER A 406 5.20 11.59 -3.78
CA SER A 406 4.22 12.08 -2.82
C SER A 406 3.01 12.72 -3.50
N ILE A 407 1.86 12.56 -2.86
CA ILE A 407 0.61 13.24 -3.17
C ILE A 407 0.41 14.28 -2.07
N LYS A 408 0.34 15.56 -2.45
CA LYS A 408 0.51 16.69 -1.53
C LYS A 408 -0.68 17.66 -1.53
N GLU A 409 -0.67 18.57 -0.57
CA GLU A 409 -1.58 19.72 -0.48
C GLU A 409 -3.05 19.29 -0.48
N ASN A 410 -3.82 19.72 -1.46
CA ASN A 410 -5.22 19.35 -1.63
C ASN A 410 -5.43 18.41 -2.82
N ALA A 411 -4.39 17.67 -3.22
CA ALA A 411 -4.46 16.76 -4.35
C ALA A 411 -5.56 15.71 -4.19
N ILE A 412 -6.18 15.35 -5.30
CA ILE A 412 -7.20 14.30 -5.36
C ILE A 412 -6.73 13.25 -6.35
N VAL A 413 -6.66 12.01 -5.92
CA VAL A 413 -6.44 10.87 -6.81
C VAL A 413 -7.63 9.94 -6.71
N LYS A 414 -8.32 9.70 -7.83
CA LYS A 414 -9.59 8.97 -7.81
C LYS A 414 -9.79 8.05 -9.02
N ASN A 415 -10.67 7.05 -8.85
CA ASN A 415 -11.18 6.18 -9.90
C ASN A 415 -10.07 5.49 -10.73
N LEU A 416 -8.98 5.08 -10.08
CA LEU A 416 -7.80 4.51 -10.74
C LEU A 416 -7.62 3.04 -10.37
N THR A 417 -7.40 2.21 -11.39
CA THR A 417 -7.08 0.79 -11.23
C THR A 417 -5.65 0.50 -11.72
N PHE A 418 -4.87 -0.22 -10.92
CA PHE A 418 -3.64 -0.87 -11.35
C PHE A 418 -3.92 -2.35 -11.61
N GLY A 419 -3.62 -2.82 -12.82
CA GLY A 419 -3.89 -4.18 -13.29
C GLY A 419 -2.99 -5.24 -12.64
N SER A 420 -3.32 -6.50 -12.86
CA SER A 420 -2.59 -7.65 -12.27
C SER A 420 -1.19 -7.85 -12.86
N GLY A 421 -0.90 -7.26 -14.01
CA GLY A 421 0.43 -7.22 -14.61
C GLY A 421 1.38 -6.22 -13.93
N CYS A 422 0.88 -5.34 -13.06
CA CYS A 422 1.70 -4.37 -12.35
C CYS A 422 2.55 -5.01 -11.25
N GLU A 423 3.78 -4.52 -11.10
CA GLU A 423 4.70 -4.95 -10.04
C GLU A 423 5.64 -3.82 -9.64
N VAL A 424 5.73 -3.53 -8.37
CA VAL A 424 6.74 -2.62 -7.83
C VAL A 424 7.61 -3.34 -6.80
N SER A 425 8.93 -3.16 -6.92
CA SER A 425 9.86 -3.87 -6.05
C SER A 425 11.10 -3.05 -5.67
N THR A 426 11.63 -3.36 -4.48
CA THR A 426 12.93 -2.84 -4.01
C THR A 426 13.93 -3.97 -3.85
N THR A 427 15.21 -3.75 -4.19
CA THR A 427 16.21 -4.82 -4.23
C THR A 427 17.34 -4.69 -3.23
N GLU A 428 17.62 -3.50 -2.73
CA GLU A 428 18.81 -3.22 -1.92
C GLU A 428 18.46 -2.42 -0.66
N ALA A 429 19.38 -2.46 0.32
CA ALA A 429 19.28 -1.64 1.51
C ALA A 429 19.45 -0.14 1.18
N SER A 430 18.62 0.69 1.79
CA SER A 430 18.62 2.15 1.64
C SER A 430 18.43 2.83 2.98
N THR A 431 18.64 4.14 3.03
CA THR A 431 18.35 4.96 4.21
C THR A 431 16.87 4.95 4.58
N LYS A 432 15.98 4.80 3.61
CA LYS A 432 14.54 4.59 3.78
C LYS A 432 14.04 3.65 2.69
N VAL A 433 13.27 2.62 3.05
CA VAL A 433 12.62 1.73 2.11
C VAL A 433 11.11 1.94 2.18
N SER A 434 10.53 2.25 1.03
CA SER A 434 9.09 2.49 0.89
C SER A 434 8.62 1.93 -0.46
N ALA A 435 7.77 0.93 -0.43
CA ALA A 435 7.21 0.31 -1.64
C ALA A 435 5.68 0.29 -1.58
N ALA A 436 5.04 0.89 -2.58
CA ALA A 436 3.60 0.86 -2.76
C ALA A 436 3.24 1.04 -4.23
N MET A 437 2.05 0.64 -4.65
CA MET A 437 1.67 0.79 -6.05
C MET A 437 1.45 2.26 -6.42
N LEU A 438 0.65 3.00 -5.64
CA LEU A 438 0.29 4.38 -5.98
C LEU A 438 1.30 5.42 -5.47
N ALA A 439 1.61 5.45 -4.17
CA ALA A 439 2.44 6.54 -3.62
C ALA A 439 3.31 6.10 -2.42
N THR A 440 4.50 6.73 -2.31
CA THR A 440 5.30 6.55 -1.08
C THR A 440 4.82 7.44 0.06
N LEU A 441 4.11 8.53 -0.20
CA LEU A 441 3.59 9.44 0.82
C LEU A 441 2.32 10.15 0.34
N VAL A 442 1.30 10.17 1.16
CA VAL A 442 0.10 11.01 0.99
C VAL A 442 0.04 11.99 2.15
N THR A 443 0.02 13.29 1.89
CA THR A 443 0.17 14.34 2.92
C THR A 443 -0.67 15.59 2.62
N GLY A 444 -0.64 16.60 3.49
CA GLY A 444 -1.48 17.81 3.35
C GLY A 444 -2.95 17.51 3.65
N ASN A 445 -3.83 17.89 2.76
CA ASN A 445 -5.26 17.53 2.76
C ASN A 445 -5.62 16.62 1.57
N ALA A 446 -4.62 15.92 1.02
CA ALA A 446 -4.80 15.06 -0.15
C ALA A 446 -5.82 13.94 0.10
N THR A 447 -6.60 13.62 -0.92
CA THR A 447 -7.69 12.64 -0.86
C THR A 447 -7.45 11.53 -1.86
N LEU A 448 -7.69 10.29 -1.43
CA LEU A 448 -7.71 9.10 -2.27
C LEU A 448 -9.13 8.53 -2.31
N GLU A 449 -9.65 8.25 -3.50
CA GLU A 449 -11.00 7.72 -3.67
C GLU A 449 -11.06 6.64 -4.76
N ASN A 450 -11.66 5.49 -4.45
CA ASN A 450 -11.87 4.41 -5.43
C ASN A 450 -10.56 3.96 -6.13
N ILE A 451 -9.48 3.80 -5.38
CA ILE A 451 -8.20 3.30 -5.92
C ILE A 451 -8.16 1.79 -5.77
N VAL A 452 -7.90 1.08 -6.86
CA VAL A 452 -7.84 -0.38 -6.88
C VAL A 452 -6.45 -0.86 -7.32
N ASN A 453 -5.85 -1.76 -6.55
CA ASN A 453 -4.57 -2.39 -6.88
C ASN A 453 -4.73 -3.91 -7.03
N TYR A 454 -4.45 -4.46 -8.21
CA TYR A 454 -4.27 -5.89 -8.45
C TYR A 454 -2.80 -6.30 -8.54
N GLY A 455 -1.89 -5.33 -8.66
CA GLY A 455 -0.47 -5.55 -8.84
C GLY A 455 0.26 -5.90 -7.55
N LYS A 456 1.46 -6.47 -7.67
CA LYS A 456 2.29 -6.95 -6.55
C LYS A 456 3.19 -5.85 -6.00
N VAL A 457 3.40 -5.85 -4.69
CA VAL A 457 4.36 -4.99 -4.00
C VAL A 457 5.35 -5.83 -3.22
N THR A 458 6.63 -5.73 -3.55
CA THR A 458 7.69 -6.55 -2.94
C THR A 458 8.83 -5.69 -2.42
N ALA A 459 9.30 -5.93 -1.21
CA ALA A 459 10.54 -5.37 -0.72
C ALA A 459 11.56 -6.48 -0.44
N GLY A 460 12.52 -6.63 -1.36
CA GLY A 460 13.74 -7.43 -1.18
C GLY A 460 14.86 -6.64 -0.50
N GLY A 461 14.73 -5.32 -0.37
CA GLY A 461 15.62 -4.43 0.36
C GLY A 461 15.04 -3.95 1.69
N SER A 462 15.88 -3.46 2.59
CA SER A 462 15.48 -2.90 3.88
C SER A 462 16.17 -1.59 4.22
N ALA A 463 15.58 -0.79 5.13
CA ALA A 463 16.15 0.47 5.57
C ALA A 463 17.40 0.22 6.45
N ALA A 464 18.59 0.61 5.96
CA ALA A 464 19.86 0.48 6.67
C ALA A 464 20.17 1.67 7.59
N GLY A 465 19.50 2.81 7.40
CA GLY A 465 19.73 4.03 8.18
C GLY A 465 18.99 4.05 9.52
N SER A 466 19.64 4.60 10.55
CA SER A 466 19.14 4.63 11.93
C SER A 466 17.90 5.50 12.17
N SER A 467 17.48 6.31 11.21
CA SER A 467 16.39 7.29 11.39
C SER A 467 15.05 6.84 10.81
N ASN A 468 15.02 5.87 9.90
CA ASN A 468 13.84 5.53 9.12
C ASN A 468 13.50 4.04 9.18
N GLY A 469 12.19 3.73 9.22
CA GLY A 469 11.66 2.37 9.10
C GLY A 469 11.51 1.90 7.65
N THR A 470 11.08 0.67 7.50
CA THR A 470 10.68 0.06 6.22
C THR A 470 9.16 -0.01 6.15
N TYR A 471 8.58 0.49 5.07
CA TYR A 471 7.13 0.59 4.92
C TYR A 471 6.66 0.02 3.59
N LEU A 472 5.69 -0.87 3.62
CA LEU A 472 5.03 -1.43 2.45
C LEU A 472 3.52 -1.22 2.54
N GLY A 473 2.91 -0.84 1.42
CA GLY A 473 1.45 -0.72 1.32
C GLY A 473 0.97 -1.06 -0.10
N GLY A 474 -0.19 -1.66 -0.22
CA GLY A 474 -0.76 -1.96 -1.54
C GLY A 474 -1.07 -0.70 -2.35
N ILE A 475 -1.53 0.35 -1.68
CA ILE A 475 -1.85 1.65 -2.29
C ILE A 475 -0.80 2.70 -1.92
N ALA A 476 -0.56 2.96 -0.64
CA ALA A 476 0.48 3.91 -0.25
C ALA A 476 1.29 3.41 0.97
N THR A 477 2.56 3.84 1.05
CA THR A 477 3.37 3.45 2.21
C THR A 477 3.05 4.28 3.45
N GLU A 478 2.88 5.60 3.29
CA GLU A 478 2.52 6.51 4.40
C GLU A 478 1.31 7.38 4.00
N PHE A 479 0.27 7.34 4.79
CA PHE A 479 -0.88 8.25 4.68
C PHE A 479 -0.90 9.18 5.90
N THR A 480 -0.37 10.40 5.73
CA THR A 480 -0.32 11.42 6.78
C THR A 480 -1.26 12.60 6.51
N SER A 481 -2.02 12.53 5.41
CA SER A 481 -2.96 13.55 5.00
C SER A 481 -4.09 13.74 6.01
N TYR A 482 -4.55 14.98 6.16
CA TYR A 482 -5.79 15.32 6.88
C TYR A 482 -7.06 15.17 6.01
N GLY A 483 -6.89 14.81 4.74
CA GLY A 483 -7.98 14.39 3.87
C GLY A 483 -8.48 12.98 4.18
N SER A 484 -9.13 12.37 3.21
CA SER A 484 -9.70 11.02 3.34
C SER A 484 -9.07 10.02 2.38
N ALA A 485 -9.11 8.74 2.79
CA ALA A 485 -8.95 7.62 1.88
C ALA A 485 -10.23 6.79 1.92
N THR A 486 -10.94 6.74 0.80
CA THR A 486 -12.26 6.14 0.71
C THR A 486 -12.28 5.06 -0.38
N ASN A 487 -12.83 3.89 -0.04
CA ASN A 487 -13.02 2.77 -0.97
C ASN A 487 -11.73 2.32 -1.70
N CYS A 488 -10.58 2.44 -1.05
CA CYS A 488 -9.32 1.96 -1.62
C CYS A 488 -9.20 0.45 -1.43
N LYS A 489 -8.94 -0.31 -2.51
CA LYS A 489 -8.95 -1.78 -2.50
C LYS A 489 -7.63 -2.35 -2.99
N ASN A 490 -7.10 -3.32 -2.25
CA ASN A 490 -5.91 -4.07 -2.64
C ASN A 490 -6.25 -5.55 -2.86
N TYR A 491 -5.96 -6.05 -4.06
CA TYR A 491 -6.06 -7.46 -4.43
C TYR A 491 -4.67 -8.10 -4.61
N GLY A 492 -3.64 -7.27 -4.76
CA GLY A 492 -2.27 -7.73 -4.97
C GLY A 492 -1.58 -8.17 -3.67
N ASP A 493 -0.62 -9.07 -3.78
CA ASP A 493 0.18 -9.51 -2.65
C ASP A 493 1.21 -8.46 -2.24
N ILE A 494 1.38 -8.30 -0.93
CA ILE A 494 2.38 -7.41 -0.32
C ILE A 494 3.39 -8.28 0.41
N THR A 495 4.64 -8.29 -0.04
CA THR A 495 5.68 -9.18 0.50
C THR A 495 6.93 -8.42 0.92
N PHE A 496 7.34 -8.62 2.16
CA PHE A 496 8.68 -8.26 2.63
C PHE A 496 9.53 -9.52 2.71
N CYS A 497 10.61 -9.56 1.91
CA CYS A 497 11.52 -10.72 1.84
C CYS A 497 13.01 -10.31 1.90
N ALA A 498 13.32 -9.17 2.52
CA ALA A 498 14.69 -8.68 2.60
C ALA A 498 15.57 -9.57 3.51
N THR A 499 16.77 -9.85 3.04
CA THR A 499 17.79 -10.61 3.79
C THR A 499 18.69 -9.73 4.66
N ILE A 500 18.60 -8.41 4.51
CA ILE A 500 19.34 -7.42 5.30
C ILE A 500 18.42 -6.89 6.40
N LYS A 501 18.91 -6.95 7.65
CA LYS A 501 18.14 -6.50 8.83
C LYS A 501 17.81 -5.01 8.76
N PRO A 502 16.54 -4.61 8.84
CA PRO A 502 16.17 -3.21 8.90
C PRO A 502 16.69 -2.56 10.19
N ALA A 503 17.13 -1.30 10.12
CA ALA A 503 17.67 -0.58 11.28
C ALA A 503 16.58 -0.15 12.27
N LYS A 504 15.34 -0.03 11.81
CA LYS A 504 14.14 0.35 12.57
C LYS A 504 13.01 -0.67 12.34
N TRP A 505 11.82 -0.33 12.82
CA TRP A 505 10.61 -1.13 12.64
C TRP A 505 10.27 -1.34 11.16
N THR A 506 9.55 -2.42 10.90
CA THR A 506 9.00 -2.74 9.59
C THR A 506 7.48 -2.77 9.69
N SER A 507 6.80 -2.04 8.81
CA SER A 507 5.34 -1.96 8.78
C SER A 507 4.80 -2.31 7.41
N LEU A 508 3.94 -3.32 7.35
CA LEU A 508 3.28 -3.83 6.16
C LEU A 508 1.77 -3.67 6.31
N GLY A 509 1.11 -3.09 5.32
CA GLY A 509 -0.34 -3.03 5.26
C GLY A 509 -0.87 -3.38 3.88
N GLY A 510 -1.97 -4.10 3.81
CA GLY A 510 -2.59 -4.44 2.53
C GLY A 510 -2.97 -3.19 1.72
N VAL A 511 -3.37 -2.10 2.38
CA VAL A 511 -3.68 -0.82 1.73
C VAL A 511 -2.63 0.23 2.08
N PHE A 512 -2.36 0.48 3.37
CA PHE A 512 -1.39 1.47 3.83
C PHE A 512 -0.34 0.84 4.76
N GLY A 513 0.94 1.11 4.50
CA GLY A 513 2.03 0.72 5.39
C GLY A 513 1.90 1.41 6.75
N GLN A 514 1.60 2.71 6.75
CA GLN A 514 1.35 3.51 7.95
C GLN A 514 0.34 4.63 7.71
N VAL A 515 -0.57 4.85 8.66
CA VAL A 515 -1.47 6.01 8.74
C VAL A 515 -1.05 6.86 9.92
N ALA A 516 -0.83 8.15 9.70
CA ALA A 516 -0.13 9.07 10.61
C ALA A 516 1.34 8.66 10.89
N ARG A 517 2.08 9.51 11.54
CA ARG A 517 3.46 9.22 11.96
C ARG A 517 3.51 9.07 13.48
N GLN A 518 4.44 8.25 13.96
CA GLN A 518 4.69 8.09 15.40
C GLN A 518 4.99 9.41 16.12
N THR A 519 5.48 10.41 15.40
CA THR A 519 5.81 11.74 15.92
C THR A 519 4.62 12.71 15.91
N ASP A 520 3.50 12.34 15.30
CA ASP A 520 2.30 13.17 15.25
C ASP A 520 1.62 13.15 16.63
N LYS A 521 1.77 14.23 17.37
CA LYS A 521 1.17 14.42 18.70
C LYS A 521 -0.17 15.11 18.58
N GLU A 522 -1.11 14.44 17.96
CA GLU A 522 -2.44 14.97 17.74
C GLU A 522 -3.39 14.55 18.85
N THR A 523 -4.24 15.47 19.26
CA THR A 523 -5.27 15.27 20.29
C THR A 523 -6.66 15.06 19.70
N GLU A 524 -6.81 15.19 18.39
CA GLU A 524 -8.07 15.06 17.65
C GLU A 524 -7.92 14.08 16.47
N ILE A 525 -9.02 13.42 16.12
CA ILE A 525 -9.11 12.59 14.91
C ILE A 525 -9.27 13.53 13.73
N LYS A 526 -8.28 13.55 12.82
CA LYS A 526 -8.27 14.43 11.64
C LYS A 526 -8.30 13.71 10.32
N ARG A 527 -8.10 12.38 10.32
CA ARG A 527 -8.00 11.54 9.14
C ARG A 527 -9.17 10.59 9.05
N ASN A 528 -9.66 10.35 7.85
CA ASN A 528 -10.75 9.41 7.59
C ASN A 528 -10.27 8.31 6.63
N ILE A 529 -10.24 7.08 7.11
CA ILE A 529 -9.93 5.87 6.34
C ILE A 529 -11.20 5.03 6.31
N ILE A 530 -11.95 5.09 5.22
CA ILE A 530 -13.32 4.58 5.15
C ILE A 530 -13.46 3.57 4.01
N GLY A 531 -14.04 2.42 4.29
CA GLY A 531 -14.36 1.40 3.28
C GLY A 531 -13.13 0.82 2.57
N CYS A 532 -11.93 0.93 3.17
CA CYS A 532 -10.72 0.38 2.57
C CYS A 532 -10.64 -1.13 2.76
N GLU A 533 -10.33 -1.87 1.70
CA GLU A 533 -10.42 -3.33 1.69
C GLU A 533 -9.11 -3.98 1.20
N ASN A 534 -8.72 -5.07 1.83
CA ASN A 534 -7.61 -5.92 1.39
C ASN A 534 -8.09 -7.34 1.09
N TYR A 535 -7.72 -7.85 -0.08
CA TYR A 535 -7.98 -9.22 -0.56
C TYR A 535 -6.68 -10.00 -0.78
N GLY A 536 -5.56 -9.30 -1.00
CA GLY A 536 -4.24 -9.92 -1.21
C GLY A 536 -3.60 -10.40 0.08
N THR A 537 -2.60 -11.24 -0.05
CA THR A 537 -1.77 -11.69 1.07
C THR A 537 -0.82 -10.58 1.53
N VAL A 538 -0.75 -10.34 2.84
CA VAL A 538 0.26 -9.46 3.44
C VAL A 538 1.26 -10.33 4.18
N LYS A 539 2.46 -10.50 3.62
CA LYS A 539 3.46 -11.46 4.08
C LYS A 539 4.76 -10.79 4.54
N PHE A 540 5.17 -11.10 5.75
CA PHE A 540 6.54 -10.86 6.22
C PHE A 540 7.30 -12.19 6.18
N ASP A 541 8.30 -12.28 5.29
CA ASP A 541 9.13 -13.46 5.04
C ASP A 541 10.62 -13.07 4.94
N GLY A 542 11.01 -12.10 5.71
CA GLY A 542 12.36 -11.56 5.72
C GLY A 542 13.00 -11.60 7.09
N VAL A 543 14.21 -11.10 7.19
CA VAL A 543 14.91 -10.97 8.47
C VAL A 543 14.40 -9.74 9.24
N SER A 544 14.38 -9.82 10.56
CA SER A 544 14.02 -8.71 11.44
C SER A 544 15.22 -8.13 12.17
N ASN A 545 15.07 -6.89 12.62
CA ASN A 545 16.00 -6.30 13.59
C ASN A 545 15.62 -6.78 15.00
N ASN A 546 16.53 -7.37 15.72
CA ASN A 546 16.33 -7.96 17.05
C ASN A 546 15.77 -6.97 18.09
N LYS A 547 15.81 -5.65 17.86
CA LYS A 547 15.35 -4.62 18.82
C LYS A 547 14.11 -3.86 18.37
N GLN A 548 13.61 -4.10 17.18
CA GLN A 548 12.52 -3.33 16.58
C GLN A 548 11.31 -4.22 16.27
N SER A 549 10.13 -3.63 16.29
CA SER A 549 8.89 -4.37 16.05
C SER A 549 8.61 -4.59 14.55
N ILE A 550 7.97 -5.71 14.28
CA ILE A 550 7.32 -6.03 13.01
C ILE A 550 5.83 -5.75 13.17
N ASN A 551 5.28 -4.90 12.31
CA ASN A 551 3.87 -4.52 12.32
C ASN A 551 3.22 -4.92 11.01
N ILE A 552 2.29 -5.83 11.05
CA ILE A 552 1.60 -6.35 9.88
C ILE A 552 0.11 -6.16 10.07
N GLY A 553 -0.53 -5.46 9.17
CA GLY A 553 -1.98 -5.29 9.18
C GLY A 553 -2.58 -5.71 7.84
N GLY A 554 -3.72 -6.35 7.86
CA GLY A 554 -4.43 -6.71 6.64
C GLY A 554 -4.78 -5.48 5.82
N VAL A 555 -5.11 -4.35 6.47
CA VAL A 555 -5.35 -3.07 5.80
C VAL A 555 -4.22 -2.08 6.08
N ILE A 556 -3.78 -1.94 7.34
CA ILE A 556 -2.85 -0.90 7.79
C ILE A 556 -1.78 -1.52 8.69
N GLY A 557 -0.50 -1.35 8.33
CA GLY A 557 0.61 -1.85 9.15
C GLY A 557 0.72 -1.11 10.49
N GLY A 558 0.81 0.23 10.45
CA GLY A 558 0.74 1.11 11.61
C GLY A 558 -0.34 2.17 11.44
N GLY A 559 -1.22 2.38 12.43
CA GLY A 559 -2.34 3.31 12.27
C GLY A 559 -2.66 4.07 13.55
N SER A 560 -2.76 5.40 13.47
CA SER A 560 -3.05 6.28 14.60
C SER A 560 -3.77 7.55 14.14
N CYS A 561 -4.41 8.24 15.07
CA CYS A 561 -5.02 9.56 14.87
C CYS A 561 -6.00 9.62 13.68
N ALA A 562 -6.77 8.56 13.49
CA ALA A 562 -7.72 8.45 12.39
C ALA A 562 -9.04 7.78 12.82
N LEU A 563 -10.11 8.06 12.07
CA LEU A 563 -11.30 7.23 12.00
C LEU A 563 -11.02 6.11 10.99
N PHE A 564 -11.01 4.87 11.47
CA PHE A 564 -10.94 3.67 10.65
C PHE A 564 -12.34 3.05 10.63
N GLN A 565 -13.08 3.28 9.57
CA GLN A 565 -14.47 2.86 9.48
C GLN A 565 -14.72 1.93 8.29
N GLU A 566 -15.48 0.87 8.52
CA GLU A 566 -15.88 -0.09 7.49
C GLU A 566 -14.72 -0.71 6.70
N CYS A 567 -13.52 -0.66 7.28
CA CYS A 567 -12.35 -1.28 6.67
C CYS A 567 -12.43 -2.80 6.77
N LYS A 568 -12.02 -3.50 5.69
CA LYS A 568 -12.16 -4.95 5.63
C LYS A 568 -10.89 -5.64 5.19
N ASN A 569 -10.54 -6.74 5.83
CA ASN A 569 -9.48 -7.63 5.40
C ASN A 569 -10.05 -9.01 5.07
N PHE A 570 -9.92 -9.42 3.83
CA PHE A 570 -10.26 -10.76 3.36
C PHE A 570 -9.03 -11.58 3.00
N GLY A 571 -7.87 -10.91 2.86
CA GLY A 571 -6.59 -11.55 2.59
C GLY A 571 -5.97 -12.22 3.82
N THR A 572 -4.97 -13.04 3.59
CA THR A 572 -4.18 -13.66 4.66
C THR A 572 -3.10 -12.70 5.15
N VAL A 573 -2.95 -12.57 6.46
CA VAL A 573 -1.85 -11.83 7.10
C VAL A 573 -0.89 -12.83 7.73
N LEU A 574 0.35 -12.87 7.25
CA LEU A 574 1.29 -13.94 7.53
C LEU A 574 2.67 -13.41 7.95
N CYS A 575 3.20 -13.97 9.04
CA CYS A 575 4.59 -13.77 9.45
C CYS A 575 5.31 -15.12 9.45
N GLU A 576 6.40 -15.24 8.68
CA GLU A 576 7.20 -16.48 8.48
C GLU A 576 8.72 -16.26 8.67
N THR A 577 9.13 -15.36 9.54
CA THR A 577 10.57 -15.10 9.74
C THR A 577 11.25 -16.24 10.49
N ASP A 578 12.43 -16.68 10.01
CA ASP A 578 13.28 -17.67 10.68
C ASP A 578 14.17 -17.06 11.77
N GLU A 579 14.24 -15.74 11.86
CA GLU A 579 15.08 -15.06 12.85
C GLU A 579 14.23 -14.43 13.96
N ALA A 580 14.73 -14.59 15.21
CA ALA A 580 14.10 -14.04 16.39
C ALA A 580 14.04 -12.50 16.36
N ALA A 581 12.86 -11.93 16.55
CA ALA A 581 12.62 -10.50 16.70
C ALA A 581 12.41 -10.14 18.17
N ASP A 582 13.38 -9.47 18.80
CA ASP A 582 13.26 -9.04 20.22
C ASP A 582 12.25 -7.90 20.40
N GLY A 583 12.02 -7.09 19.37
CA GLY A 583 11.12 -5.95 19.40
C GLY A 583 9.62 -6.29 19.42
N GLY A 584 9.28 -7.52 19.15
CA GLY A 584 7.92 -8.03 19.11
C GLY A 584 7.27 -8.00 17.72
N THR A 585 6.28 -8.87 17.56
CA THR A 585 5.52 -9.05 16.33
C THR A 585 4.05 -8.71 16.55
N ASN A 586 3.51 -7.77 15.77
CA ASN A 586 2.14 -7.31 15.84
C ASN A 586 1.42 -7.67 14.52
N ILE A 587 0.40 -8.53 14.59
CA ILE A 587 -0.35 -9.02 13.43
C ILE A 587 -1.82 -8.70 13.62
N GLY A 588 -2.33 -7.72 12.85
CA GLY A 588 -3.73 -7.30 12.91
C GLY A 588 -4.49 -7.58 11.62
N GLY A 589 -5.75 -7.94 11.74
CA GLY A 589 -6.61 -8.08 10.56
C GLY A 589 -6.83 -6.75 9.85
N ILE A 590 -7.01 -5.68 10.62
CA ILE A 590 -7.11 -4.32 10.09
C ILE A 590 -5.83 -3.55 10.38
N ILE A 591 -5.42 -3.43 11.65
CA ILE A 591 -4.28 -2.59 12.06
C ILE A 591 -3.26 -3.43 12.85
N GLY A 592 -1.98 -3.39 12.46
CA GLY A 592 -0.90 -4.06 13.19
C GLY A 592 -0.56 -3.36 14.53
N LEU A 593 -0.28 -2.08 14.49
CA LEU A 593 0.13 -1.28 15.65
C LEU A 593 -0.48 0.11 15.67
N SER A 594 -0.89 0.58 16.83
CA SER A 594 -1.13 2.00 17.11
C SER A 594 -0.30 2.49 18.29
N ASN A 595 0.51 3.53 18.09
CA ASN A 595 1.46 4.04 19.10
C ASN A 595 1.65 5.58 19.10
N ALA A 596 0.76 6.35 18.50
CA ALA A 596 0.70 7.81 18.62
C ALA A 596 -0.08 8.24 19.86
N ASP A 597 -0.15 9.52 20.16
CA ASP A 597 -0.82 10.04 21.36
C ASP A 597 -2.35 9.77 21.38
N LEU A 598 -2.96 9.56 20.20
CA LEU A 598 -4.36 9.15 20.02
C LEU A 598 -4.44 7.99 19.02
N CYS A 599 -4.98 6.84 19.43
CA CYS A 599 -5.22 5.73 18.49
C CYS A 599 -6.23 6.14 17.41
N GLY A 600 -7.32 6.72 17.83
CA GLY A 600 -8.48 7.00 16.99
C GLY A 600 -9.64 6.04 17.27
N MET A 601 -10.57 5.99 16.34
CA MET A 601 -11.75 5.13 16.39
C MET A 601 -11.67 4.04 15.33
N ILE A 602 -11.92 2.79 15.74
CA ILE A 602 -12.02 1.63 14.85
C ILE A 602 -13.48 1.19 14.88
N LYS A 603 -14.19 1.45 13.77
CA LYS A 603 -15.64 1.29 13.73
C LYS A 603 -16.08 0.40 12.58
N ASP A 604 -16.96 -0.55 12.85
CA ASP A 604 -17.62 -1.41 11.86
C ASP A 604 -16.64 -2.16 10.93
N CYS A 605 -15.40 -2.40 11.41
CA CYS A 605 -14.36 -3.06 10.62
C CYS A 605 -14.52 -4.58 10.67
N ILE A 606 -14.14 -5.25 9.57
CA ILE A 606 -14.35 -6.70 9.42
C ILE A 606 -13.06 -7.39 9.02
N ASN A 607 -12.64 -8.40 9.77
CA ASN A 607 -11.62 -9.33 9.35
C ASN A 607 -12.24 -10.68 8.97
N GLY A 608 -11.98 -11.15 7.76
CA GLY A 608 -12.56 -12.38 7.21
C GLY A 608 -13.97 -12.20 6.66
N ARG A 609 -14.55 -13.30 6.22
CA ARG A 609 -15.88 -13.35 5.62
C ARG A 609 -16.71 -14.44 6.26
N GLN A 610 -17.96 -14.16 6.56
CA GLN A 610 -18.88 -15.15 7.07
C GLN A 610 -19.01 -16.34 6.12
N GLY A 611 -18.83 -17.55 6.63
CA GLY A 611 -18.92 -18.79 5.86
C GLY A 611 -17.67 -19.14 5.03
N ASP A 612 -16.64 -18.30 5.05
CA ASP A 612 -15.35 -18.54 4.37
C ASP A 612 -14.21 -18.66 5.38
N ALA A 613 -13.80 -19.88 5.70
CA ALA A 613 -12.75 -20.16 6.66
C ALA A 613 -11.33 -19.76 6.18
N THR A 614 -11.18 -19.45 4.90
CA THR A 614 -9.88 -19.05 4.30
C THR A 614 -9.68 -17.53 4.29
N ALA A 615 -10.75 -16.75 4.35
CA ALA A 615 -10.69 -15.31 4.33
C ALA A 615 -10.23 -14.74 5.68
N GLY A 616 -9.34 -13.72 5.64
CA GLY A 616 -8.92 -12.97 6.81
C GLY A 616 -8.10 -13.76 7.84
N GLN A 617 -7.39 -14.80 7.42
CA GLN A 617 -6.54 -15.57 8.33
C GLN A 617 -5.36 -14.73 8.82
N LEU A 618 -5.12 -14.77 10.13
CA LEU A 618 -3.94 -14.21 10.77
C LEU A 618 -3.05 -15.34 11.28
N ILE A 619 -1.84 -15.43 10.73
CA ILE A 619 -0.96 -16.57 10.99
C ILE A 619 0.43 -16.08 11.39
N ASN A 620 0.91 -16.54 12.54
CA ASN A 620 2.30 -16.38 12.92
C ASN A 620 3.00 -17.74 12.95
N ARG A 621 4.00 -17.89 12.09
CA ARG A 621 4.95 -19.00 12.06
C ARG A 621 6.37 -18.53 12.32
N GLY A 622 6.55 -17.22 12.46
CA GLY A 622 7.86 -16.62 12.60
C GLY A 622 8.46 -16.82 14.00
N ALA A 623 9.74 -17.15 14.05
CA ALA A 623 10.52 -17.20 15.27
C ALA A 623 10.67 -15.79 15.88
N THR A 624 10.35 -15.64 17.16
CA THR A 624 10.55 -14.39 17.88
C THR A 624 10.93 -14.64 19.34
N THR A 625 11.88 -13.86 19.85
CA THR A 625 12.17 -13.76 21.28
C THR A 625 11.40 -12.62 21.93
N GLY A 626 10.81 -11.74 21.12
CA GLY A 626 9.95 -10.65 21.52
C GLY A 626 8.49 -11.05 21.75
N GLU A 627 7.69 -10.10 22.18
CA GLU A 627 6.26 -10.32 22.42
C GLU A 627 5.49 -10.53 21.10
N ILE A 628 4.53 -11.42 21.11
CA ILE A 628 3.59 -11.65 20.00
C ILE A 628 2.24 -11.06 20.37
N ARG A 629 1.67 -10.25 19.47
CA ARG A 629 0.36 -9.64 19.64
C ARG A 629 -0.46 -9.82 18.36
N MET A 630 -1.64 -10.41 18.48
CA MET A 630 -2.52 -10.68 17.34
C MET A 630 -3.95 -10.26 17.64
N GLY A 631 -4.63 -9.63 16.67
CA GLY A 631 -6.03 -9.23 16.84
C GLY A 631 -6.76 -8.99 15.52
N GLY A 632 -8.03 -9.39 15.44
CA GLY A 632 -8.82 -9.28 14.20
C GLY A 632 -9.02 -7.84 13.72
N ALA A 633 -9.22 -6.89 14.62
CA ALA A 633 -9.25 -5.47 14.28
C ALA A 633 -7.89 -4.81 14.52
N ILE A 634 -7.28 -5.00 15.68
CA ILE A 634 -5.98 -4.42 16.00
C ILE A 634 -5.13 -5.36 16.84
N ALA A 635 -3.85 -5.49 16.48
CA ALA A 635 -2.95 -6.33 17.27
C ALA A 635 -2.46 -5.63 18.56
N PHE A 636 -2.02 -4.38 18.46
CA PHE A 636 -1.45 -3.67 19.60
C PHE A 636 -1.81 -2.18 19.62
N VAL A 637 -2.35 -1.75 20.76
CA VAL A 637 -2.53 -0.33 21.12
C VAL A 637 -1.51 0.00 22.21
N GLN A 638 -0.60 0.93 21.92
CA GLN A 638 0.49 1.28 22.83
C GLN A 638 0.35 2.71 23.37
N ASN A 639 0.01 2.84 24.66
CA ASN A 639 0.01 4.11 25.40
C ASN A 639 -0.94 5.19 24.87
N VAL A 640 -2.07 4.79 24.28
CA VAL A 640 -3.06 5.71 23.70
C VAL A 640 -4.48 5.28 24.04
N ALA A 641 -5.43 6.20 23.94
CA ALA A 641 -6.85 5.89 24.04
C ALA A 641 -7.34 5.20 22.77
N VAL A 642 -8.25 4.24 22.90
CA VAL A 642 -8.88 3.55 21.78
C VAL A 642 -10.39 3.35 22.01
N THR A 643 -11.16 3.57 20.95
CA THR A 643 -12.56 3.15 20.84
C THR A 643 -12.67 2.14 19.71
N ILE A 644 -13.17 0.93 20.02
CA ILE A 644 -13.42 -0.13 19.05
C ILE A 644 -14.92 -0.47 19.14
N GLU A 645 -15.63 -0.25 18.03
CA GLU A 645 -17.09 -0.38 18.01
C GLU A 645 -17.54 -1.18 16.77
N GLY A 646 -18.50 -2.09 16.93
CA GLY A 646 -19.15 -2.79 15.82
C GLY A 646 -18.26 -3.75 15.02
N CYS A 647 -17.02 -3.99 15.45
CA CYS A 647 -16.05 -4.76 14.68
C CYS A 647 -16.33 -6.27 14.72
N LYS A 648 -16.09 -6.96 13.58
CA LYS A 648 -16.33 -8.40 13.46
C LYS A 648 -15.09 -9.14 12.98
N ASN A 649 -14.76 -10.24 13.63
CA ASN A 649 -13.75 -11.16 13.17
C ASN A 649 -14.37 -12.49 12.76
N TYR A 650 -14.23 -12.88 11.50
CA TYR A 650 -14.56 -14.20 10.97
C TYR A 650 -13.31 -15.03 10.66
N GLY A 651 -12.17 -14.36 10.51
CA GLY A 651 -10.89 -15.01 10.17
C GLY A 651 -10.32 -15.79 11.35
N LYS A 652 -9.73 -16.94 11.06
CA LYS A 652 -8.98 -17.71 12.05
C LYS A 652 -7.71 -16.96 12.46
N ILE A 653 -7.43 -16.90 13.75
CA ILE A 653 -6.22 -16.32 14.31
C ILE A 653 -5.37 -17.43 14.90
N THR A 654 -4.17 -17.63 14.38
CA THR A 654 -3.31 -18.76 14.76
C THR A 654 -1.88 -18.28 15.03
N ASN A 655 -1.41 -18.46 16.25
CA ASN A 655 0.02 -18.44 16.55
C ASN A 655 0.53 -19.89 16.63
N GLU A 656 1.34 -20.29 15.65
CA GLU A 656 1.92 -21.65 15.58
C GLU A 656 3.29 -21.74 16.27
N PHE A 657 3.90 -20.59 16.58
CA PHE A 657 5.24 -20.51 17.15
C PHE A 657 5.21 -20.41 18.69
N GLU A 658 6.09 -21.16 19.34
CA GLU A 658 6.28 -21.12 20.79
C GLU A 658 7.24 -19.97 21.16
N THR A 659 6.71 -18.89 21.72
CA THR A 659 7.52 -17.73 22.18
C THR A 659 7.91 -17.86 23.64
N THR A 660 9.13 -17.40 23.98
CA THR A 660 9.59 -17.23 25.36
C THR A 660 9.16 -15.90 25.99
N ALA A 661 8.56 -14.99 25.20
CA ALA A 661 8.04 -13.72 25.64
C ALA A 661 6.52 -13.76 25.87
N ALA A 662 5.92 -12.63 26.23
CA ALA A 662 4.48 -12.54 26.40
C ALA A 662 3.74 -12.71 25.05
N LEU A 663 2.69 -13.52 25.07
CA LEU A 663 1.79 -13.75 23.96
C LEU A 663 0.41 -13.18 24.28
N THR A 664 -0.11 -12.30 23.44
CA THR A 664 -1.45 -11.74 23.59
C THR A 664 -2.24 -11.87 22.30
N VAL A 665 -3.31 -12.63 22.33
CA VAL A 665 -4.14 -12.91 21.15
C VAL A 665 -5.60 -12.65 21.49
N GLY A 666 -6.26 -11.80 20.69
CA GLY A 666 -7.69 -11.53 20.82
C GLY A 666 -8.40 -11.63 19.48
N GLY A 667 -9.64 -12.09 19.49
CA GLY A 667 -10.43 -12.14 18.25
C GLY A 667 -10.63 -10.75 17.62
N VAL A 668 -10.63 -9.69 18.43
CA VAL A 668 -10.76 -8.28 17.98
C VAL A 668 -9.51 -7.49 18.30
N ALA A 669 -9.06 -7.47 19.55
CA ALA A 669 -7.87 -6.73 19.98
C ALA A 669 -6.86 -7.65 20.67
N GLY A 670 -5.61 -7.63 20.23
CA GLY A 670 -4.57 -8.46 20.85
C GLY A 670 -4.14 -7.92 22.21
N ARG A 671 -3.58 -6.73 22.26
CA ARG A 671 -3.17 -6.05 23.51
C ARG A 671 -3.53 -4.57 23.49
N ILE A 672 -4.05 -4.10 24.60
CA ILE A 672 -4.21 -2.67 24.85
C ILE A 672 -3.37 -2.30 26.07
N LEU A 673 -2.38 -1.43 25.88
CA LEU A 673 -1.63 -0.77 26.95
C LEU A 673 -2.23 0.61 27.13
N GLY A 674 -3.16 0.72 28.08
CA GLY A 674 -3.94 1.94 28.29
C GLY A 674 -3.14 3.00 29.04
N LYS A 675 -3.01 4.18 28.45
CA LYS A 675 -2.47 5.38 29.08
C LYS A 675 -3.58 6.40 29.40
N ALA A 676 -4.74 6.23 28.80
CA ALA A 676 -5.83 7.19 28.86
C ALA A 676 -6.94 6.76 29.83
N THR A 677 -7.73 7.75 30.22
CA THR A 677 -8.84 7.59 31.15
C THR A 677 -10.01 6.78 30.56
N GLU A 678 -10.09 6.62 29.23
CA GLU A 678 -11.19 5.87 28.62
C GLU A 678 -10.73 5.05 27.41
N ASN A 679 -10.85 3.72 27.53
CA ASN A 679 -10.77 2.78 26.43
C ASN A 679 -12.06 1.98 26.39
N SER A 680 -12.56 1.71 25.20
CA SER A 680 -13.80 0.95 25.05
C SER A 680 -13.74 -0.05 23.89
N ILE A 681 -14.36 -1.21 24.10
CA ILE A 681 -14.68 -2.20 23.08
C ILE A 681 -16.17 -2.50 23.23
N SER A 682 -16.97 -2.15 22.22
CA SER A 682 -18.41 -2.30 22.26
C SER A 682 -18.97 -2.92 20.98
N ASP A 683 -19.99 -3.73 21.15
CA ASP A 683 -20.73 -4.39 20.05
C ASP A 683 -19.79 -5.14 19.05
N CYS A 684 -18.72 -5.72 19.60
CA CYS A 684 -17.72 -6.43 18.80
C CYS A 684 -17.94 -7.95 18.87
N HIS A 685 -17.79 -8.61 17.73
CA HIS A 685 -18.14 -10.02 17.62
C HIS A 685 -16.99 -10.86 17.02
N ASN A 686 -16.66 -11.96 17.67
CA ASN A 686 -15.71 -12.93 17.14
C ASN A 686 -16.42 -14.21 16.70
N TYR A 687 -16.23 -14.61 15.46
CA TYR A 687 -16.71 -15.86 14.85
C TYR A 687 -15.56 -16.74 14.38
N GLY A 688 -14.32 -16.22 14.36
CA GLY A 688 -13.13 -16.94 13.96
C GLY A 688 -12.45 -17.62 15.15
N ALA A 689 -12.00 -18.86 14.99
CA ALA A 689 -11.27 -19.54 16.05
C ALA A 689 -9.97 -18.80 16.40
N VAL A 690 -9.70 -18.68 17.71
CA VAL A 690 -8.47 -18.11 18.24
C VAL A 690 -7.64 -19.22 18.83
N SER A 691 -6.48 -19.51 18.23
CA SER A 691 -5.59 -20.58 18.62
C SER A 691 -4.16 -20.07 18.79
N ALA A 692 -3.56 -20.36 19.92
CA ALA A 692 -2.23 -19.88 20.22
C ALA A 692 -1.38 -20.95 20.91
N LYS A 693 -0.08 -20.98 20.58
CA LYS A 693 0.94 -21.71 21.31
C LYS A 693 1.82 -20.74 22.08
N SER A 694 2.19 -21.06 23.31
CA SER A 694 3.05 -20.20 24.11
C SER A 694 4.06 -21.01 24.91
N ILE A 695 5.30 -20.54 24.92
CA ILE A 695 6.28 -20.82 25.96
C ILE A 695 6.55 -19.49 26.66
N ALA A 696 5.61 -19.01 27.45
CA ALA A 696 5.81 -17.73 28.10
C ALA A 696 6.89 -17.82 29.19
N GLY A 697 7.88 -16.93 29.13
CA GLY A 697 8.76 -16.63 30.25
C GLY A 697 7.97 -16.05 31.43
N ASP A 698 8.61 -15.35 32.35
CA ASP A 698 7.98 -14.71 33.52
C ASP A 698 6.99 -13.57 33.19
N LYS A 699 6.58 -13.43 31.92
CA LYS A 699 5.76 -12.33 31.45
C LYS A 699 4.30 -12.74 31.28
N LYS A 700 3.41 -11.78 31.44
CA LYS A 700 1.97 -11.95 31.47
C LYS A 700 1.43 -12.07 30.02
N GLY A 701 0.97 -13.25 29.65
CA GLY A 701 0.29 -13.51 28.38
C GLY A 701 -1.22 -13.66 28.58
N GLY A 702 -2.00 -13.54 27.48
CA GLY A 702 -3.44 -13.78 27.54
C GLY A 702 -4.07 -14.00 26.19
N VAL A 703 -5.07 -14.88 26.16
CA VAL A 703 -5.83 -15.22 24.95
C VAL A 703 -7.32 -15.04 25.23
N GLY A 704 -7.99 -14.27 24.37
CA GLY A 704 -9.43 -14.01 24.52
C GLY A 704 -10.17 -13.98 23.17
N GLY A 705 -11.45 -14.27 23.20
CA GLY A 705 -12.29 -14.24 22.00
C GLY A 705 -12.47 -12.81 21.44
N ILE A 706 -12.39 -11.79 22.29
CA ILE A 706 -12.46 -10.37 21.89
C ILE A 706 -11.14 -9.67 22.21
N LEU A 707 -10.67 -9.72 23.43
CA LEU A 707 -9.47 -9.03 23.90
C LEU A 707 -8.46 -10.01 24.48
N GLY A 708 -7.22 -10.00 23.99
CA GLY A 708 -6.15 -10.79 24.60
C GLY A 708 -5.87 -10.29 26.02
N VAL A 709 -5.30 -9.11 26.17
CA VAL A 709 -5.01 -8.50 27.47
C VAL A 709 -5.10 -6.99 27.44
N PHE A 710 -5.64 -6.41 28.52
CA PHE A 710 -5.51 -4.99 28.85
C PHE A 710 -4.50 -4.83 30.00
N TYR A 711 -3.54 -3.92 29.80
CA TYR A 711 -2.62 -3.46 30.85
C TYR A 711 -2.83 -1.97 31.10
N ALA A 712 -2.85 -1.56 32.36
CA ALA A 712 -2.73 -0.15 32.70
C ALA A 712 -1.25 0.26 32.66
N ASP A 713 -0.97 1.45 32.12
CA ASP A 713 0.38 2.00 32.18
C ASP A 713 0.65 2.54 33.57
N ASN A 714 1.62 1.95 34.28
CA ASN A 714 2.03 2.35 35.61
C ASN A 714 3.09 3.46 35.63
N THR A 715 3.53 3.93 34.47
CA THR A 715 4.56 4.96 34.38
C THR A 715 3.96 6.35 34.62
N SER A 716 4.07 6.82 35.86
CA SER A 716 3.99 8.19 36.32
C SER A 716 2.73 9.04 35.99
N GLY A 717 1.97 9.35 37.02
CA GLY A 717 1.10 10.53 37.07
C GLY A 717 -0.28 10.41 36.45
N ILE A 718 -0.66 9.26 35.90
CA ILE A 718 -2.00 9.00 35.38
C ILE A 718 -2.86 8.45 36.49
N ALA A 719 -3.97 9.12 36.79
CA ALA A 719 -4.80 8.79 37.93
C ALA A 719 -5.42 7.39 37.84
N GLN A 720 -5.88 6.95 36.66
CA GLN A 720 -6.47 5.63 36.48
C GLN A 720 -6.72 5.36 34.99
N SER A 721 -6.35 4.18 34.48
CA SER A 721 -6.75 3.74 33.15
C SER A 721 -8.06 2.96 33.20
N VAL A 722 -8.98 3.26 32.30
CA VAL A 722 -10.30 2.63 32.23
C VAL A 722 -10.42 1.78 30.95
N ILE A 723 -10.98 0.58 31.10
CA ILE A 723 -11.43 -0.25 29.95
C ILE A 723 -12.86 -0.73 30.16
N ASN A 724 -13.73 -0.46 29.21
CA ASN A 724 -15.09 -0.94 29.19
C ASN A 724 -15.32 -1.89 28.02
N LEU A 725 -15.72 -3.12 28.30
CA LEU A 725 -16.18 -4.09 27.33
C LEU A 725 -17.70 -4.21 27.44
N THR A 726 -18.43 -3.88 26.38
CA THR A 726 -19.89 -3.83 26.42
C THR A 726 -20.50 -4.55 25.21
N SER A 727 -21.47 -5.42 25.45
CA SER A 727 -22.27 -6.10 24.42
C SER A 727 -21.42 -6.89 23.40
N CYS A 728 -20.25 -7.36 23.79
CA CYS A 728 -19.37 -8.13 22.91
C CYS A 728 -19.74 -9.62 22.94
N SER A 729 -19.56 -10.33 21.80
CA SER A 729 -19.77 -11.77 21.77
C SER A 729 -18.62 -12.54 21.13
N ASN A 730 -18.30 -13.69 21.73
CA ASN A 730 -17.45 -14.71 21.15
C ASN A 730 -18.26 -15.94 20.78
N ASN A 731 -18.26 -16.31 19.50
CA ASN A 731 -19.00 -17.44 18.94
C ASN A 731 -18.08 -18.57 18.42
N ALA A 732 -16.78 -18.49 18.74
CA ALA A 732 -15.79 -19.46 18.28
C ALA A 732 -14.88 -19.93 19.40
N ASN A 733 -14.21 -21.04 19.20
CA ASN A 733 -13.31 -21.60 20.18
C ASN A 733 -12.08 -20.73 20.44
N VAL A 734 -11.71 -20.62 21.71
CA VAL A 734 -10.52 -19.94 22.20
C VAL A 734 -9.58 -20.97 22.83
N THR A 735 -8.42 -21.18 22.25
CA THR A 735 -7.49 -22.21 22.67
C THR A 735 -6.09 -21.64 22.91
N LEU A 736 -5.52 -21.92 24.05
CA LEU A 736 -4.10 -21.73 24.32
C LEU A 736 -3.47 -23.09 24.61
N ASP A 737 -2.52 -23.50 23.77
CA ASP A 737 -1.67 -24.68 23.99
C ASP A 737 -0.25 -24.18 24.26
N GLY A 738 0.46 -24.87 25.16
CA GLY A 738 1.87 -24.56 25.33
C GLY A 738 2.43 -24.92 26.71
N ILE A 739 3.73 -24.70 26.81
CA ILE A 739 4.53 -24.93 28.01
C ILE A 739 5.14 -23.59 28.39
N GLY A 740 4.93 -23.11 29.62
CA GLY A 740 5.44 -21.78 29.96
C GLY A 740 5.77 -21.54 31.42
N ALA A 741 6.57 -20.50 31.72
CA ALA A 741 7.02 -20.17 33.09
C ALA A 741 6.23 -18.97 33.68
N GLY A 742 5.39 -18.29 32.95
CA GLY A 742 4.64 -17.09 33.42
C GLY A 742 3.21 -17.38 33.85
N ASN A 743 2.43 -16.31 34.14
CA ASN A 743 0.99 -16.43 34.38
C ASN A 743 0.25 -16.58 33.03
N CYS A 744 -0.79 -17.41 33.03
CA CYS A 744 -1.56 -17.71 31.85
C CYS A 744 -3.02 -17.28 32.03
N HIS A 745 -3.53 -16.50 31.12
CA HIS A 745 -4.90 -15.95 31.18
C HIS A 745 -5.66 -16.31 29.90
N VAL A 746 -6.73 -17.10 30.03
CA VAL A 746 -7.58 -17.46 28.89
C VAL A 746 -9.04 -17.17 29.21
N GLY A 747 -9.72 -16.47 28.33
CA GLY A 747 -11.13 -16.15 28.49
C GLY A 747 -11.91 -16.12 27.18
N GLY A 748 -13.20 -16.42 27.24
CA GLY A 748 -14.05 -16.39 26.05
C GLY A 748 -14.22 -15.00 25.46
N ILE A 749 -14.19 -13.97 26.31
CA ILE A 749 -14.23 -12.56 25.89
C ILE A 749 -12.85 -11.93 26.09
N ALA A 750 -12.28 -12.00 27.27
CA ALA A 750 -10.98 -11.40 27.55
C ALA A 750 -10.04 -12.39 28.23
N GLY A 751 -8.79 -12.48 27.79
CA GLY A 751 -7.78 -13.27 28.51
C GLY A 751 -7.51 -12.67 29.87
N GLY A 752 -7.15 -11.39 29.95
CA GLY A 752 -6.92 -10.69 31.21
C GLY A 752 -7.07 -9.18 31.13
N ILE A 753 -7.50 -8.64 32.26
CA ILE A 753 -7.41 -7.23 32.58
C ILE A 753 -6.51 -7.15 33.81
N VAL A 754 -5.24 -6.78 33.63
CA VAL A 754 -4.20 -7.02 34.63
C VAL A 754 -3.31 -5.81 34.86
N ASP A 755 -2.75 -5.68 36.09
CA ASP A 755 -1.81 -4.70 36.55
C ASP A 755 -2.26 -3.23 36.65
N GLY A 756 -1.78 -2.59 37.67
CA GLY A 756 -1.77 -1.16 37.88
C GLY A 756 -3.06 -0.52 38.41
N ASN A 757 -3.13 0.77 38.28
CA ASN A 757 -4.30 1.57 38.67
C ASN A 757 -5.35 1.53 37.53
N ALA A 758 -5.85 0.36 37.24
CA ALA A 758 -6.88 0.24 36.20
C ALA A 758 -8.26 -0.01 36.86
N THR A 759 -9.29 0.46 36.21
CA THR A 759 -10.69 0.16 36.51
C THR A 759 -11.45 -0.12 35.23
N GLY A 760 -12.69 -0.54 35.33
CA GLY A 760 -13.52 -0.72 34.18
C GLY A 760 -14.67 -1.68 34.40
N SER A 761 -15.31 -2.06 33.30
CA SER A 761 -16.47 -2.95 33.36
C SER A 761 -16.46 -3.96 32.22
N ILE A 762 -17.05 -5.13 32.46
CA ILE A 762 -17.48 -6.08 31.45
C ILE A 762 -18.97 -6.25 31.56
N THR A 763 -19.72 -5.75 30.61
CA THR A 763 -21.19 -5.68 30.71
C THR A 763 -21.86 -6.27 29.47
N GLY A 764 -22.84 -7.17 29.70
CA GLY A 764 -23.68 -7.73 28.65
C GLY A 764 -22.91 -8.57 27.61
N CYS A 765 -21.72 -9.08 27.96
CA CYS A 765 -20.92 -9.87 27.04
C CYS A 765 -21.32 -11.35 27.04
N THR A 766 -21.25 -12.00 25.88
CA THR A 766 -21.65 -13.40 25.72
C THR A 766 -20.52 -14.24 25.13
N ASN A 767 -20.22 -15.37 25.74
CA ASN A 767 -19.36 -16.40 25.17
C ASN A 767 -20.16 -17.66 24.85
N ASN A 768 -20.17 -18.02 23.56
CA ASN A 768 -20.79 -19.26 23.05
C ASN A 768 -19.76 -20.31 22.61
N GLY A 769 -18.51 -19.91 22.45
CA GLY A 769 -17.41 -20.81 22.06
C GLY A 769 -16.76 -21.50 23.25
N ASP A 770 -16.17 -22.65 23.01
CA ASP A 770 -15.39 -23.35 24.02
C ASP A 770 -14.10 -22.60 24.32
N VAL A 771 -13.75 -22.54 25.59
CA VAL A 771 -12.52 -21.94 26.11
C VAL A 771 -11.62 -23.04 26.65
N ARG A 772 -10.45 -23.23 26.03
CA ARG A 772 -9.51 -24.25 26.41
C ARG A 772 -8.13 -23.68 26.74
N ASN A 773 -7.63 -24.01 27.89
CA ASN A 773 -6.30 -23.67 28.35
C ASN A 773 -5.45 -24.95 28.48
N GLY A 774 -4.62 -25.21 27.48
CA GLY A 774 -3.72 -26.33 27.40
C GLY A 774 -4.36 -27.71 27.10
N THR A 775 -3.50 -28.68 26.89
CA THR A 775 -3.82 -30.10 26.77
C THR A 775 -3.30 -30.85 27.99
N THR A 776 -3.65 -32.13 28.16
CA THR A 776 -3.16 -32.98 29.25
C THR A 776 -1.65 -33.16 29.25
N GLU A 777 -0.97 -32.80 28.17
CA GLU A 777 0.50 -32.88 28.00
C GLU A 777 1.20 -31.55 28.26
N SER A 778 0.44 -30.46 28.42
CA SER A 778 0.99 -29.11 28.62
C SER A 778 1.48 -28.94 30.06
N THR A 779 2.80 -28.86 30.26
CA THR A 779 3.42 -28.57 31.56
C THR A 779 3.71 -27.08 31.69
N TYR A 780 3.26 -26.47 32.77
CA TYR A 780 3.45 -25.08 33.06
C TYR A 780 4.26 -24.85 34.35
N THR A 781 5.35 -24.14 34.25
CA THR A 781 6.19 -23.81 35.43
C THR A 781 5.76 -22.54 36.16
N GLY A 782 4.79 -21.81 35.61
CA GLY A 782 4.22 -20.58 36.18
C GLY A 782 3.33 -20.84 37.40
N LYS A 783 3.19 -19.82 38.26
CA LYS A 783 2.44 -19.95 39.53
C LYS A 783 0.93 -19.84 39.36
N TRP A 784 0.43 -19.18 38.31
CA TRP A 784 -0.97 -18.84 38.21
C TRP A 784 -1.56 -19.12 36.84
N ILE A 785 -2.58 -19.93 36.80
CA ILE A 785 -3.33 -20.32 35.60
C ILE A 785 -4.79 -19.91 35.77
N TYR A 786 -5.27 -19.06 34.89
CA TYR A 786 -6.62 -18.49 34.97
C TYR A 786 -7.40 -18.77 33.71
N THR A 787 -8.55 -19.44 33.84
CA THR A 787 -9.43 -19.79 32.73
C THR A 787 -10.86 -19.42 33.05
N GLY A 788 -11.48 -18.60 32.19
CA GLY A 788 -12.87 -18.19 32.41
C GLY A 788 -13.71 -18.16 31.13
N GLY A 789 -14.99 -18.44 31.23
CA GLY A 789 -15.88 -18.37 30.08
C GLY A 789 -16.02 -16.97 29.51
N ILE A 790 -15.90 -15.94 30.35
CA ILE A 790 -15.88 -14.53 29.95
C ILE A 790 -14.45 -13.99 30.09
N ILE A 791 -13.85 -14.08 31.27
CA ILE A 791 -12.50 -13.54 31.49
C ILE A 791 -11.64 -14.48 32.31
N GLY A 792 -10.36 -14.65 31.91
CA GLY A 792 -9.40 -15.43 32.68
C GLY A 792 -9.04 -14.74 33.98
N GLN A 793 -8.53 -13.50 33.94
CA GLN A 793 -8.23 -12.72 35.14
C GLN A 793 -8.78 -11.27 35.06
N TYR A 794 -9.55 -10.91 36.06
CA TYR A 794 -9.94 -9.51 36.33
C TYR A 794 -9.17 -9.00 37.58
N GLY A 795 -8.10 -8.24 37.37
CA GLY A 795 -7.08 -7.93 38.36
C GLY A 795 -7.25 -6.56 39.06
N PHE A 796 -8.45 -6.00 39.10
CA PHE A 796 -8.70 -4.67 39.70
C PHE A 796 -9.53 -4.74 40.97
N ALA A 797 -9.18 -3.91 41.92
CA ALA A 797 -9.91 -3.81 43.19
C ALA A 797 -11.25 -3.07 43.07
N THR A 798 -11.51 -2.39 41.97
CA THR A 798 -12.74 -1.66 41.71
C THR A 798 -13.22 -1.98 40.28
N GLY A 799 -14.51 -2.20 40.13
CA GLY A 799 -15.07 -2.46 38.81
C GLY A 799 -16.26 -3.42 38.88
N LYS A 800 -16.76 -3.79 37.68
CA LYS A 800 -18.01 -4.54 37.59
C LYS A 800 -17.97 -5.57 36.48
N ILE A 801 -18.44 -6.77 36.76
CA ILE A 801 -18.76 -7.77 35.72
C ILE A 801 -20.26 -8.04 35.83
N SER A 802 -21.05 -7.66 34.80
CA SER A 802 -22.50 -7.73 34.91
C SER A 802 -23.23 -8.11 33.61
N GLY A 803 -24.29 -8.88 33.76
CA GLY A 803 -25.13 -9.29 32.63
C GLY A 803 -24.42 -10.19 31.64
N CYS A 804 -23.29 -10.80 32.01
CA CYS A 804 -22.52 -11.63 31.12
C CYS A 804 -23.03 -13.09 31.12
N THR A 805 -22.97 -13.73 29.94
CA THR A 805 -23.43 -15.10 29.75
C THR A 805 -22.36 -15.97 29.13
N ASN A 806 -22.06 -17.10 29.73
CA ASN A 806 -21.25 -18.17 29.14
C ASN A 806 -22.10 -19.42 28.86
N THR A 807 -22.09 -19.88 27.60
CA THR A 807 -22.71 -21.14 27.20
C THR A 807 -21.68 -22.18 26.75
N GLY A 808 -20.45 -21.72 26.42
CA GLY A 808 -19.37 -22.59 25.98
C GLY A 808 -18.73 -23.36 27.15
N THR A 809 -18.12 -24.49 26.84
CA THR A 809 -17.36 -25.29 27.82
C THR A 809 -16.05 -24.58 28.17
N VAL A 810 -15.71 -24.55 29.45
CA VAL A 810 -14.45 -23.98 29.97
C VAL A 810 -13.56 -25.10 30.46
N ILE A 811 -12.43 -25.36 29.80
CA ILE A 811 -11.56 -26.51 30.06
C ILE A 811 -10.16 -26.01 30.44
N ASN A 812 -9.62 -26.52 31.54
CA ASN A 812 -8.22 -26.43 31.84
C ASN A 812 -7.55 -27.82 31.70
N GLY A 813 -6.54 -27.93 30.86
CA GLY A 813 -5.71 -29.13 30.69
C GLY A 813 -4.29 -28.92 31.18
N VAL A 814 -3.88 -27.71 31.42
CA VAL A 814 -2.52 -27.36 31.87
C VAL A 814 -2.32 -27.75 33.33
N HIS A 815 -1.22 -28.44 33.64
CA HIS A 815 -0.80 -28.63 35.00
C HIS A 815 0.36 -27.73 35.41
N SER A 816 0.34 -27.24 36.63
CA SER A 816 1.42 -26.46 37.20
C SER A 816 2.41 -27.39 37.91
N SER A 817 3.67 -27.39 37.45
CA SER A 817 4.78 -28.09 38.13
C SER A 817 5.41 -27.26 39.25
N ALA A 818 5.01 -26.00 39.41
CA ALA A 818 5.55 -25.09 40.42
C ALA A 818 4.99 -25.43 41.81
N THR A 819 5.88 -25.49 42.85
CA THR A 819 5.46 -25.59 44.24
C THR A 819 4.61 -24.35 44.57
N GLY A 820 3.33 -24.54 44.88
CA GLY A 820 2.39 -23.43 45.14
C GLY A 820 1.67 -22.88 43.89
N GLY A 821 1.75 -23.52 42.73
CA GLY A 821 0.97 -23.14 41.54
C GLY A 821 -0.52 -23.35 41.77
N ASN A 822 -1.34 -22.37 41.39
CA ASN A 822 -2.78 -22.42 41.55
C ASN A 822 -3.50 -22.30 40.20
N ILE A 823 -4.43 -23.20 39.98
CA ILE A 823 -5.35 -23.18 38.86
C ILE A 823 -6.67 -22.60 39.33
N ARG A 824 -7.23 -21.68 38.55
CA ARG A 824 -8.48 -21.04 38.81
C ARG A 824 -9.36 -21.06 37.58
N ILE A 825 -10.50 -21.71 37.68
CA ILE A 825 -11.39 -21.95 36.57
C ILE A 825 -12.80 -21.50 36.95
N GLY A 826 -13.42 -20.67 36.12
CA GLY A 826 -14.81 -20.22 36.34
C GLY A 826 -15.62 -20.15 35.06
N GLY A 827 -16.90 -20.42 35.15
CA GLY A 827 -17.79 -20.32 34.00
C GLY A 827 -17.89 -18.89 33.46
N VAL A 828 -17.70 -17.89 34.32
CA VAL A 828 -17.60 -16.48 33.91
C VAL A 828 -16.18 -15.98 34.10
N ALA A 829 -15.59 -16.06 35.29
CA ALA A 829 -14.25 -15.58 35.52
C ALA A 829 -13.37 -16.62 36.22
N GLY A 830 -12.11 -16.79 35.79
CA GLY A 830 -11.15 -17.64 36.48
C GLY A 830 -10.75 -17.04 37.83
N ASN A 831 -10.31 -15.78 37.81
CA ASN A 831 -10.02 -14.97 39.03
C ASN A 831 -10.59 -13.56 38.92
N ALA A 832 -11.05 -13.03 40.01
CA ALA A 832 -11.46 -11.62 40.09
C ALA A 832 -11.05 -10.96 41.41
N ASP A 833 -10.55 -9.73 41.25
CA ASP A 833 -10.23 -8.80 42.35
C ASP A 833 -11.22 -7.63 42.38
N CYS A 834 -12.32 -7.67 41.65
CA CYS A 834 -13.35 -6.63 41.56
C CYS A 834 -14.39 -6.72 42.66
N ALA A 835 -15.05 -5.59 42.96
CA ALA A 835 -15.99 -5.47 44.04
C ALA A 835 -17.40 -5.97 43.66
N THR A 836 -17.81 -6.02 42.39
CA THR A 836 -19.19 -6.28 41.97
C THR A 836 -19.33 -7.34 40.87
N PHE A 837 -20.10 -8.35 41.12
CA PHE A 837 -20.63 -9.34 40.17
C PHE A 837 -22.15 -9.29 40.16
N GLU A 838 -22.79 -9.11 38.99
CA GLU A 838 -24.24 -8.92 38.97
C GLU A 838 -24.85 -9.52 37.70
N ASN A 839 -25.94 -10.25 37.87
CA ASN A 839 -26.74 -10.79 36.76
C ASN A 839 -25.92 -11.68 35.75
N ASN A 840 -24.90 -12.39 36.22
CA ASN A 840 -24.06 -13.20 35.36
C ASN A 840 -24.61 -14.66 35.30
N THR A 841 -24.53 -15.27 34.15
CA THR A 841 -25.06 -16.64 33.92
C THR A 841 -23.98 -17.52 33.31
N ASN A 842 -23.88 -18.74 33.83
CA ASN A 842 -23.11 -19.82 33.21
C ASN A 842 -24.02 -21.05 32.96
N SER A 843 -24.06 -21.51 31.73
CA SER A 843 -24.69 -22.79 31.38
C SER A 843 -23.69 -23.77 30.77
N GLY A 844 -22.46 -23.31 30.47
CA GLY A 844 -21.38 -24.15 29.97
C GLY A 844 -20.73 -24.98 31.07
N THR A 845 -20.24 -26.15 30.70
CA THR A 845 -19.47 -27.02 31.63
C THR A 845 -18.13 -26.37 31.98
N VAL A 846 -17.79 -26.38 33.26
CA VAL A 846 -16.47 -26.01 33.80
C VAL A 846 -15.70 -27.27 34.13
N LYS A 847 -14.57 -27.53 33.43
CA LYS A 847 -13.85 -28.80 33.52
C LYS A 847 -12.34 -28.63 33.77
N ASP A 848 -11.79 -29.40 34.69
CA ASP A 848 -10.35 -29.56 34.87
C ASP A 848 -9.93 -30.98 34.54
N VAL A 849 -8.93 -31.14 33.65
CA VAL A 849 -8.31 -32.39 33.28
C VAL A 849 -6.78 -32.42 33.55
N SER A 850 -6.31 -31.47 34.36
CA SER A 850 -4.89 -31.27 34.66
C SER A 850 -4.31 -32.32 35.63
N LEU A 851 -3.00 -32.24 35.89
CA LEU A 851 -2.28 -32.98 36.91
C LEU A 851 -1.90 -32.10 38.12
N SER A 852 -2.59 -30.99 38.32
CA SER A 852 -2.23 -30.00 39.36
C SER A 852 -2.85 -30.34 40.72
N TYR A 853 -2.24 -29.83 41.79
CA TYR A 853 -2.63 -30.14 43.17
C TYR A 853 -3.40 -29.01 43.86
N SER A 854 -3.50 -27.81 43.29
CA SER A 854 -4.23 -26.73 43.86
C SER A 854 -5.17 -26.08 42.82
N ILE A 855 -6.46 -26.30 42.97
CA ILE A 855 -7.45 -25.98 41.98
C ILE A 855 -8.65 -25.29 42.64
N ASP A 856 -9.05 -24.10 42.17
CA ASP A 856 -10.29 -23.45 42.53
C ASP A 856 -11.24 -23.45 41.30
N MET A 857 -12.37 -24.09 41.39
CA MET A 857 -13.37 -24.21 40.32
C MET A 857 -14.73 -23.63 40.76
N GLY A 858 -15.31 -22.80 39.97
CA GLY A 858 -16.65 -22.25 40.23
C GLY A 858 -17.52 -22.07 39.01
N GLY A 859 -18.79 -22.29 39.15
CA GLY A 859 -19.77 -22.14 38.06
C GLY A 859 -19.78 -20.73 37.49
N ILE A 860 -19.57 -19.74 38.32
CA ILE A 860 -19.43 -18.33 37.95
C ILE A 860 -17.96 -17.90 38.11
N LEU A 861 -17.36 -18.12 39.25
CA LEU A 861 -16.04 -17.58 39.58
C LEU A 861 -15.14 -18.62 40.24
N GLY A 862 -13.97 -18.90 39.66
CA GLY A 862 -12.97 -19.77 40.25
C GLY A 862 -12.48 -19.27 41.57
N ARG A 863 -11.87 -18.08 41.64
CA ARG A 863 -11.42 -17.43 42.86
C ARG A 863 -11.84 -15.96 42.96
N PHE A 864 -12.35 -15.58 44.10
CA PHE A 864 -12.63 -14.21 44.45
C PHE A 864 -11.61 -13.69 45.49
N ASN A 865 -10.84 -12.68 45.12
CA ASN A 865 -9.74 -12.15 45.90
C ASN A 865 -9.85 -10.62 46.05
N CYS A 866 -11.00 -10.12 46.52
CA CYS A 866 -11.22 -8.68 46.66
C CYS A 866 -10.75 -8.18 48.00
N GLY A 867 -10.01 -7.07 48.01
CA GLY A 867 -9.52 -6.44 49.23
C GLY A 867 -10.55 -5.60 49.99
N SER A 868 -11.72 -5.36 49.44
CA SER A 868 -12.83 -4.58 50.01
C SER A 868 -14.08 -5.43 50.16
N ALA A 869 -15.08 -4.93 50.88
CA ALA A 869 -16.39 -5.57 50.95
C ALA A 869 -17.00 -5.66 49.57
N SER A 870 -17.52 -6.82 49.19
CA SER A 870 -17.92 -7.13 47.85
C SER A 870 -19.30 -7.75 47.79
N THR A 871 -19.98 -7.60 46.67
CA THR A 871 -21.29 -8.16 46.40
C THR A 871 -21.33 -9.03 45.14
N MET A 872 -22.03 -10.14 45.24
CA MET A 872 -22.41 -10.96 44.09
C MET A 872 -23.93 -11.12 44.12
N THR A 873 -24.59 -10.63 43.07
CA THR A 873 -26.04 -10.55 43.05
C THR A 873 -26.62 -11.16 41.80
N ASN A 874 -27.68 -11.94 41.88
CA ASN A 874 -28.44 -12.52 40.76
C ASN A 874 -27.57 -13.38 39.82
N CYS A 875 -26.49 -14.01 40.29
CA CYS A 875 -25.65 -14.84 39.47
C CYS A 875 -26.19 -16.27 39.45
N ASN A 876 -26.29 -16.85 38.23
CA ASN A 876 -26.91 -18.14 38.03
C ASN A 876 -25.97 -19.13 37.32
N ASN A 877 -25.82 -20.35 37.87
CA ASN A 877 -25.08 -21.43 37.27
C ASN A 877 -25.98 -22.65 37.01
N THR A 878 -26.01 -23.11 35.79
CA THR A 878 -26.63 -24.40 35.41
C THR A 878 -25.66 -25.36 34.73
N GLY A 879 -24.43 -24.88 34.45
CA GLY A 879 -23.35 -25.69 33.85
C GLY A 879 -22.67 -26.59 34.87
N ASN A 880 -22.42 -27.82 34.51
CA ASN A 880 -21.74 -28.77 35.38
C ASN A 880 -20.28 -28.35 35.68
N ILE A 881 -19.81 -28.71 36.86
CA ILE A 881 -18.43 -28.51 37.30
C ILE A 881 -17.77 -29.87 37.53
N VAL A 882 -16.81 -30.21 36.69
CA VAL A 882 -16.21 -31.55 36.65
C VAL A 882 -14.69 -31.49 36.83
N SER A 883 -14.18 -32.11 37.87
CA SER A 883 -12.75 -32.33 38.06
C SER A 883 -12.41 -33.77 37.66
N GLU A 884 -11.73 -33.91 36.54
CA GLU A 884 -11.07 -35.13 36.11
C GLU A 884 -9.55 -35.07 36.37
N ASN A 885 -9.17 -34.33 37.39
CA ASN A 885 -7.78 -34.11 37.76
C ASN A 885 -7.11 -35.49 38.05
N LYS A 886 -5.93 -35.71 37.50
CA LYS A 886 -5.17 -36.97 37.60
C LYS A 886 -3.94 -36.84 38.53
N PHE A 887 -3.93 -35.88 39.42
CA PHE A 887 -2.83 -35.77 40.40
C PHE A 887 -2.77 -36.98 41.31
N SER A 888 -1.60 -37.61 41.38
CA SER A 888 -1.35 -38.82 42.16
C SER A 888 -0.29 -38.64 43.25
N GLY A 889 0.15 -37.39 43.53
CA GLY A 889 1.21 -37.06 44.47
C GLY A 889 0.72 -36.88 45.92
N THR A 890 1.63 -36.93 46.88
CA THR A 890 1.37 -36.78 48.34
C THR A 890 1.64 -35.35 48.84
N ALA A 891 1.39 -34.31 48.05
CA ALA A 891 1.63 -32.93 48.47
C ALA A 891 0.70 -32.56 49.65
N SER A 892 1.24 -32.14 50.78
CA SER A 892 0.48 -31.78 51.98
C SER A 892 -0.43 -30.53 51.80
N ASN A 893 -0.21 -29.81 50.71
CA ASN A 893 -1.00 -28.62 50.32
C ASN A 893 -1.93 -28.88 49.12
N ALA A 894 -2.07 -30.11 48.70
CA ALA A 894 -2.95 -30.46 47.56
C ALA A 894 -4.42 -30.29 48.02
N PHE A 895 -5.16 -29.46 47.30
CA PHE A 895 -6.60 -29.32 47.57
C PHE A 895 -7.35 -28.94 46.28
N VAL A 896 -8.58 -29.35 46.18
CA VAL A 896 -9.55 -28.92 45.17
C VAL A 896 -10.70 -28.19 45.89
N SER A 897 -10.99 -26.97 45.50
CA SER A 897 -12.14 -26.22 45.96
C SER A 897 -13.14 -26.03 44.81
N MET A 898 -14.32 -26.60 44.95
CA MET A 898 -15.40 -26.55 43.94
C MET A 898 -16.62 -25.89 44.54
N GLY A 899 -17.14 -24.89 43.85
CA GLY A 899 -18.38 -24.21 44.27
C GLY A 899 -19.33 -23.99 43.10
N GLY A 900 -20.62 -24.24 43.32
CA GLY A 900 -21.61 -24.03 42.27
C GLY A 900 -21.64 -22.63 41.71
N ILE A 901 -21.28 -21.64 42.52
CA ILE A 901 -21.12 -20.24 42.11
C ILE A 901 -19.65 -19.81 42.25
N ILE A 902 -19.05 -19.92 43.41
CA ILE A 902 -17.66 -19.52 43.64
C ILE A 902 -16.84 -20.70 44.16
N GLY A 903 -15.71 -20.99 43.48
CA GLY A 903 -14.79 -22.03 44.00
C GLY A 903 -14.13 -21.66 45.32
N ARG A 904 -13.51 -20.47 45.40
CA ARG A 904 -12.81 -20.01 46.59
C ARG A 904 -12.89 -18.51 46.81
N THR A 905 -12.98 -18.08 48.05
CA THR A 905 -12.79 -16.66 48.46
C THR A 905 -11.55 -16.51 49.34
N THR A 906 -10.84 -15.38 49.21
CA THR A 906 -9.71 -15.00 50.05
C THR A 906 -9.82 -13.52 50.42
N LYS A 907 -9.60 -13.17 51.73
CA LYS A 907 -9.44 -11.81 52.21
C LYS A 907 -10.67 -10.88 52.20
N THR A 908 -11.91 -11.36 52.02
CA THR A 908 -13.05 -10.46 51.76
C THR A 908 -14.22 -10.70 52.68
N THR A 909 -14.98 -9.65 53.02
CA THR A 909 -16.38 -9.76 53.39
C THR A 909 -17.22 -9.83 52.12
N LEU A 910 -17.92 -10.91 51.90
CA LEU A 910 -18.71 -11.14 50.67
C LEU A 910 -20.19 -11.29 51.04
N ALA A 911 -21.02 -10.51 50.33
CA ALA A 911 -22.46 -10.72 50.32
C ALA A 911 -22.91 -11.37 48.99
N MET A 912 -23.51 -12.54 49.08
CA MET A 912 -24.15 -13.24 47.95
C MET A 912 -25.66 -13.10 48.11
N VAL A 913 -26.33 -12.57 47.11
CA VAL A 913 -27.75 -12.26 47.14
C VAL A 913 -28.44 -12.79 45.87
N ASN A 914 -29.53 -13.52 46.00
CA ASN A 914 -30.36 -14.06 44.92
C ASN A 914 -29.55 -14.90 43.90
N CYS A 915 -28.46 -15.53 44.35
CA CYS A 915 -27.68 -16.39 43.46
C CYS A 915 -28.26 -17.81 43.42
N SER A 916 -28.22 -18.47 42.26
CA SER A 916 -28.74 -19.79 42.09
C SER A 916 -27.78 -20.77 41.43
N ASN A 917 -27.77 -21.98 41.94
CA ASN A 917 -26.99 -23.07 41.33
C ASN A 917 -27.87 -24.31 41.15
N ASN A 918 -27.89 -24.86 39.91
CA ASN A 918 -28.58 -26.06 39.56
C ASN A 918 -27.69 -26.93 38.66
N CYS A 919 -26.60 -27.42 39.19
CA CYS A 919 -25.58 -28.17 38.42
C CYS A 919 -25.12 -29.44 39.18
N THR A 920 -24.43 -30.30 38.47
CA THR A 920 -23.63 -31.37 39.10
C THR A 920 -22.22 -30.86 39.39
N LEU A 921 -21.77 -31.03 40.64
CA LEU A 921 -20.40 -30.88 41.02
C LEU A 921 -19.80 -32.31 41.13
N GLU A 922 -18.88 -32.62 40.28
CA GLU A 922 -18.28 -33.99 40.20
C GLU A 922 -16.76 -33.92 40.32
N ASN A 923 -16.24 -34.62 41.31
CA ASN A 923 -14.80 -34.83 41.45
C ASN A 923 -14.44 -36.31 41.29
N ASN A 924 -13.68 -36.63 40.25
CA ASN A 924 -13.27 -37.99 39.92
C ASN A 924 -11.88 -38.37 40.42
N ASN A 925 -11.19 -37.50 41.17
CA ASN A 925 -9.86 -37.82 41.71
C ASN A 925 -9.97 -38.51 43.07
N THR A 926 -9.41 -39.71 43.18
CA THR A 926 -9.39 -40.51 44.41
C THR A 926 -8.16 -40.30 45.30
N ALA A 927 -7.16 -39.56 44.84
CA ALA A 927 -5.88 -39.39 45.52
C ALA A 927 -5.72 -38.07 46.31
N LEU A 928 -6.57 -37.08 46.06
CA LEU A 928 -6.51 -35.78 46.73
C LEU A 928 -7.06 -35.86 48.16
N GLN A 929 -6.31 -35.38 49.16
CA GLN A 929 -6.65 -35.51 50.57
C GLN A 929 -7.50 -34.36 51.13
N ASN A 930 -7.55 -33.22 50.47
CA ASN A 930 -8.27 -32.02 50.89
C ASN A 930 -9.22 -31.52 49.83
N GLU A 931 -10.43 -32.03 49.83
CA GLU A 931 -11.44 -31.62 48.88
C GLU A 931 -12.54 -30.84 49.61
N ILE A 932 -12.92 -29.68 49.06
CA ILE A 932 -13.96 -28.80 49.60
C ILE A 932 -14.93 -28.51 48.48
N MET A 933 -16.16 -28.96 48.63
CA MET A 933 -17.23 -28.81 47.66
C MET A 933 -18.43 -28.10 48.30
N GLY A 934 -18.99 -27.11 47.62
CA GLY A 934 -20.16 -26.39 48.10
C GLY A 934 -21.16 -26.08 46.97
N GLY A 935 -22.45 -26.27 47.26
CA GLY A 935 -23.49 -25.99 46.27
C GLY A 935 -23.51 -24.56 45.79
N ILE A 936 -23.10 -23.61 46.63
CA ILE A 936 -22.91 -22.16 46.28
C ILE A 936 -21.45 -21.77 46.35
N LEU A 937 -20.78 -22.00 47.48
CA LEU A 937 -19.39 -21.62 47.75
C LEU A 937 -18.54 -22.83 48.15
N GLY A 938 -17.41 -23.09 47.45
CA GLY A 938 -16.47 -24.11 47.83
C GLY A 938 -15.72 -23.71 49.12
N TYR A 939 -14.67 -22.90 49.05
CA TYR A 939 -13.84 -22.49 50.19
C TYR A 939 -14.07 -21.01 50.54
N GLY A 940 -14.46 -20.75 51.77
CA GLY A 940 -14.59 -19.44 52.33
C GLY A 940 -13.51 -19.10 53.36
N ALA A 941 -12.76 -18.02 53.22
CA ALA A 941 -11.68 -17.58 54.13
C ALA A 941 -12.07 -16.34 54.96
N SER A 942 -13.30 -15.84 54.88
CA SER A 942 -13.72 -14.55 55.48
C SER A 942 -15.20 -14.59 55.91
N LYS A 943 -15.77 -13.46 56.28
CA LYS A 943 -17.20 -13.37 56.59
C LYS A 943 -18.05 -13.41 55.31
N ILE A 944 -18.93 -14.37 55.23
CA ILE A 944 -19.77 -14.61 54.06
C ILE A 944 -21.24 -14.51 54.51
N SER A 945 -22.01 -13.68 53.86
CA SER A 945 -23.48 -13.68 53.97
C SER A 945 -24.10 -14.18 52.70
N ILE A 946 -24.96 -15.16 52.78
CA ILE A 946 -25.70 -15.77 51.71
C ILE A 946 -27.19 -15.53 51.96
N SER A 947 -27.87 -14.73 51.13
CA SER A 947 -29.26 -14.40 51.33
C SER A 947 -30.07 -14.64 50.06
N ASN A 948 -31.27 -15.23 50.19
CA ASN A 948 -32.20 -15.52 49.14
C ASN A 948 -31.55 -16.35 47.99
N CYS A 949 -30.50 -17.10 48.27
CA CYS A 949 -29.84 -17.97 47.28
C CYS A 949 -30.46 -19.35 47.21
N SER A 950 -30.34 -20.01 46.07
CA SER A 950 -30.84 -21.38 45.91
C SER A 950 -29.75 -22.33 45.44
N SER A 951 -29.71 -23.53 45.99
CA SER A 951 -28.84 -24.60 45.54
C SER A 951 -29.62 -25.89 45.36
N LYS A 952 -29.64 -26.41 44.13
CA LYS A 952 -30.13 -27.73 43.80
C LYS A 952 -29.02 -28.65 43.28
N ALA A 953 -27.82 -28.44 43.83
CA ALA A 953 -26.61 -29.15 43.38
C ALA A 953 -26.70 -30.67 43.61
N VAL A 954 -26.21 -31.43 42.65
CA VAL A 954 -25.88 -32.84 42.83
C VAL A 954 -24.34 -32.89 43.05
N ILE A 955 -23.93 -33.32 44.24
CA ILE A 955 -22.51 -33.37 44.61
C ILE A 955 -22.06 -34.84 44.58
N ILE A 956 -21.09 -35.15 43.72
CA ILE A 956 -20.51 -36.46 43.53
C ILE A 956 -19.01 -36.40 43.80
N ASN A 957 -18.49 -37.23 44.65
CA ASN A 957 -17.07 -37.27 44.95
C ASN A 957 -16.57 -38.72 45.03
N ALA A 958 -15.57 -39.04 44.18
CA ALA A 958 -14.96 -40.35 44.14
C ALA A 958 -14.17 -40.72 45.43
N ASN A 959 -13.73 -39.69 46.21
CA ASN A 959 -13.01 -39.88 47.46
C ASN A 959 -13.90 -39.61 48.68
N ALA A 960 -14.74 -40.54 49.09
CA ALA A 960 -15.69 -40.37 50.21
C ALA A 960 -15.05 -40.06 51.56
N ALA A 961 -13.75 -40.36 51.77
CA ALA A 961 -13.07 -40.19 53.08
C ALA A 961 -12.50 -38.77 53.33
N ALA A 962 -12.39 -37.92 52.31
CA ALA A 962 -11.68 -36.62 52.35
C ALA A 962 -12.58 -35.41 52.25
N ILE A 963 -13.91 -35.56 52.33
CA ILE A 963 -14.89 -34.56 51.96
C ILE A 963 -15.17 -33.55 53.05
N ARG A 964 -15.08 -32.27 52.72
CA ARG A 964 -15.64 -31.18 53.44
C ARG A 964 -16.63 -30.42 52.55
N SER A 965 -17.87 -30.78 52.59
CA SER A 965 -18.86 -30.24 51.65
C SER A 965 -20.16 -29.85 52.30
N GLY A 966 -20.84 -28.86 51.64
CA GLY A 966 -22.09 -28.34 52.13
C GLY A 966 -22.97 -27.79 51.02
N VAL A 967 -24.25 -27.67 51.28
CA VAL A 967 -25.24 -27.16 50.31
C VAL A 967 -24.94 -25.71 49.90
N PHE A 968 -24.64 -24.88 50.88
CA PHE A 968 -24.33 -23.46 50.65
C PHE A 968 -22.81 -23.19 50.75
N GLY A 969 -22.04 -23.93 51.46
CA GLY A 969 -20.62 -23.75 51.55
C GLY A 969 -19.90 -24.97 52.18
N GLY A 970 -18.69 -25.25 51.67
CA GLY A 970 -17.77 -26.25 52.17
C GLY A 970 -16.63 -25.67 53.01
N ALA A 971 -16.80 -24.50 53.59
CA ALA A 971 -15.74 -23.67 54.11
C ALA A 971 -14.97 -24.26 55.32
N TRP A 972 -13.66 -23.92 55.37
CA TRP A 972 -12.76 -24.32 56.41
C TRP A 972 -12.78 -23.37 57.62
N VAL A 973 -12.84 -22.07 57.44
CA VAL A 973 -12.64 -21.04 58.45
C VAL A 973 -13.53 -19.83 58.34
N ALA A 974 -14.57 -19.82 57.53
CA ALA A 974 -15.44 -18.68 57.32
C ALA A 974 -16.58 -18.63 58.36
N GLU A 975 -16.95 -17.40 58.72
CA GLU A 975 -18.23 -17.15 59.37
C GLU A 975 -19.32 -17.06 58.28
N PHE A 976 -20.26 -18.00 58.31
CA PHE A 976 -21.37 -18.03 57.37
C PHE A 976 -22.65 -17.51 58.02
N THR A 977 -23.29 -16.60 57.35
CA THR A 977 -24.69 -16.22 57.66
C THR A 977 -25.55 -16.63 56.46
N VAL A 978 -26.56 -17.45 56.67
CA VAL A 978 -27.48 -17.88 55.63
C VAL A 978 -28.89 -17.43 56.02
N ALA A 979 -29.61 -16.74 55.13
CA ALA A 979 -30.93 -16.22 55.36
C ALA A 979 -31.85 -16.30 54.13
N GLY A 980 -33.08 -16.79 54.25
CA GLY A 980 -34.08 -16.85 53.20
C GLY A 980 -33.71 -17.70 51.99
N CYS A 981 -32.80 -18.65 52.16
CA CYS A 981 -32.28 -19.49 51.06
C CYS A 981 -33.12 -20.73 50.82
N SER A 982 -33.03 -21.31 49.61
CA SER A 982 -33.64 -22.55 49.25
C SER A 982 -32.64 -23.68 49.04
N ALA A 983 -32.82 -24.81 49.64
CA ALA A 983 -31.94 -25.98 49.53
C ALA A 983 -32.68 -27.10 48.81
N GLY A 984 -31.94 -27.91 48.00
CA GLY A 984 -32.40 -29.11 47.32
C GLY A 984 -31.26 -29.84 46.67
N GLY A 985 -31.57 -30.90 45.92
CA GLY A 985 -30.58 -31.70 45.20
C GLY A 985 -30.12 -32.93 45.96
N LYS A 986 -28.95 -33.48 45.63
CA LYS A 986 -28.43 -34.71 46.19
C LYS A 986 -26.99 -34.54 46.65
N TYR A 987 -26.65 -35.25 47.71
CA TYR A 987 -25.29 -35.42 48.15
C TYR A 987 -24.93 -36.90 48.05
N ALA A 988 -24.10 -37.27 47.13
CA ALA A 988 -23.98 -38.66 46.63
C ALA A 988 -25.38 -39.20 46.33
N ASP A 989 -25.78 -40.28 47.03
CA ASP A 989 -27.10 -40.87 46.85
C ASP A 989 -28.19 -40.34 47.78
N THR A 990 -27.78 -39.41 48.72
CA THR A 990 -28.71 -38.87 49.71
C THR A 990 -29.43 -37.64 49.21
N VAL A 991 -30.78 -37.72 49.14
CA VAL A 991 -31.61 -36.58 48.80
C VAL A 991 -31.70 -35.65 50.02
N LEU A 992 -31.45 -34.35 49.79
CA LEU A 992 -31.50 -33.32 50.81
C LEU A 992 -32.92 -32.91 51.18
N ASN A 993 -33.22 -32.91 52.49
CA ASN A 993 -34.53 -32.55 53.02
C ASN A 993 -34.39 -31.79 54.36
N SER A 994 -35.53 -31.37 54.93
CA SER A 994 -35.57 -30.65 56.20
C SER A 994 -34.94 -31.37 57.40
N GLY A 995 -34.89 -32.67 57.36
CA GLY A 995 -34.33 -33.53 58.44
C GLY A 995 -32.79 -33.69 58.40
N ASN A 996 -32.19 -33.62 57.20
CA ASN A 996 -30.77 -33.93 57.03
C ASN A 996 -29.92 -32.75 56.53
N TYR A 997 -30.53 -31.61 56.15
CA TYR A 997 -29.74 -30.51 55.50
C TYR A 997 -28.66 -29.94 56.37
N LYS A 998 -28.81 -29.89 57.72
CA LYS A 998 -27.84 -29.36 58.65
C LYS A 998 -26.50 -30.10 58.60
N ASP A 999 -26.55 -31.40 58.28
CA ASP A 999 -25.34 -32.23 58.18
C ASP A 999 -24.50 -31.83 56.90
N PHE A 1000 -25.11 -31.11 56.01
CA PHE A 1000 -24.53 -30.75 54.73
C PHE A 1000 -24.48 -29.20 54.56
N CYS A 1001 -24.58 -28.40 55.62
CA CYS A 1001 -24.56 -26.95 55.51
C CYS A 1001 -23.15 -26.36 55.44
N TYR A 1002 -22.18 -26.98 56.07
CA TYR A 1002 -20.80 -26.51 56.14
C TYR A 1002 -19.81 -27.63 56.39
N GLY A 1003 -18.54 -27.39 56.07
CA GLY A 1003 -17.47 -28.32 56.42
C GLY A 1003 -16.92 -28.12 57.87
N SER A 1004 -16.08 -29.05 58.30
CA SER A 1004 -15.45 -29.02 59.62
C SER A 1004 -14.63 -27.73 59.85
N GLY A 1005 -14.85 -27.05 60.97
CA GLY A 1005 -14.17 -25.82 61.37
C GLY A 1005 -14.83 -24.49 60.98
N SER A 1006 -15.96 -24.52 60.30
CA SER A 1006 -16.75 -23.32 59.94
C SER A 1006 -17.73 -22.91 61.04
N THR A 1007 -17.93 -21.59 61.26
CA THR A 1007 -18.98 -21.10 62.11
C THR A 1007 -20.23 -20.77 61.28
N PHE A 1008 -21.24 -21.60 61.36
CA PHE A 1008 -22.52 -21.44 60.66
C PHE A 1008 -23.55 -20.71 61.57
N LYS A 1009 -24.14 -19.67 61.03
CA LYS A 1009 -25.23 -18.93 61.65
C LYS A 1009 -26.47 -19.01 60.77
N ASP A 1010 -27.40 -19.89 61.12
CA ASP A 1010 -28.72 -19.94 60.50
C ASP A 1010 -29.62 -18.87 61.14
N THR A 1011 -30.01 -17.86 60.38
CA THR A 1011 -30.88 -16.77 60.82
C THR A 1011 -32.34 -16.98 60.51
N ALA A 1012 -32.76 -18.22 60.22
CA ALA A 1012 -34.13 -18.65 59.90
C ALA A 1012 -34.59 -18.62 58.41
N ASN A 1013 -35.48 -19.55 58.03
CA ASN A 1013 -36.23 -19.66 56.80
C ASN A 1013 -35.45 -20.27 55.59
N ILE A 1014 -34.70 -21.33 55.82
CA ILE A 1014 -34.24 -22.17 54.69
C ILE A 1014 -35.45 -23.01 54.20
N SER A 1015 -35.81 -22.81 52.97
CA SER A 1015 -36.87 -23.61 52.32
C SER A 1015 -36.21 -24.79 51.58
N PHE A 1016 -36.99 -25.87 51.42
CA PHE A 1016 -36.59 -27.06 50.64
C PHE A 1016 -37.43 -27.10 49.40
N ALA A 1017 -36.76 -27.19 48.24
CA ALA A 1017 -37.41 -27.41 46.95
C ALA A 1017 -37.69 -28.93 46.83
N GLU A 1018 -38.91 -29.30 46.50
CA GLU A 1018 -39.30 -30.66 46.16
C GLU A 1018 -38.61 -31.16 44.89
#